data_ee408f303efa862f92d129c07eeb2908
#
_entry.id   ee408f303efa862f92d129c07eeb2908
#
_cell.length_a   1.000
_cell.length_b   1.000
_cell.length_c   1.000
_cell.angle_alpha   90.00
_cell.angle_beta   90.00
_cell.angle_gamma   90.00
#
_symmetry.space_group_name_H-M   'P 1'
#
loop_
_entity.id
_entity.type
_entity.pdbx_description
1 polymer ?
#
loop_
_entity_poly.entity_id
_entity_poly.type
_entity_poly.pdbx_seq_one_letter_code
_entity_poly.pdbx_strand_id
1 'polypeptide(L)'
;MQVQRFSLLRSQVALLVWLAVIGVGGFLRVFVFINAQTPASKSSSDRSLPSIHSRAEFDSLAVTYDANTPYALPHVLFVIDRRDRDRIYYVNTRRYPFHKDFVNGTYLSLERGQEFFENNYLKPNRRFIMGTIAWQTPVRRWTFEFWEGDLIPADQIKLASEIVNKTFFTAVAFKPNSLRQEEASVNIEGLARVLQTEISKSQEYEALNVAKGLGRIHIIPKLDEHVEIGFNEILVLDEVPVQLPPVAGIITTKPSTPLSHINLLAKGWGIPNVYVKNAQELLKAYDGWWVEFDARRDDYSIKRADNDALNEYQKRLKERLDVMKPHSDLSVTKIANLSEQRATSVIAYGAKSANLGELIHARIPGFAVPPGFTIPFFYYDQFLRENKLDDEIYRMLNDQKFVHDPAYRRTYLTKVRGEFQQGKLNAELRREILRRWHGEFSAKGVFARSSTNSEDLPNFSGAGLYTSMPNLRTDDQLIEGIKTVWASVWNYEAYEARERAGIEHTKIYMAVLIQEGINSESSGVMITADPFNREDKDAIYISAKRGLGMKVVEGQRIAEQVVFRPRGNAVQVLTRSEEDSLLTFDERGGIREIPISGERMVLTDEVVRRLAAAGENIKRVFHGKDQDIEWAYMRGQIYIVQSRPYIAGG
;
A
#
# COMPACT_ATOMS: atom_id res chain seq x y z
N MET A 1 50.08 15.07 -19.08
CA MET A 1 50.40 15.16 -20.54
C MET A 1 49.10 15.06 -21.28
N GLN A 2 48.82 16.16 -21.99
CA GLN A 2 47.92 16.37 -23.16
C GLN A 2 46.47 15.88 -23.01
N VAL A 3 45.45 16.66 -22.78
CA VAL A 3 44.84 17.79 -23.59
C VAL A 3 44.69 17.45 -25.08
N GLN A 4 43.47 17.27 -25.56
CA GLN A 4 42.98 17.92 -26.79
C GLN A 4 41.44 18.00 -26.84
N ARG A 5 40.99 19.24 -27.05
CA ARG A 5 39.64 19.68 -27.47
C ARG A 5 39.45 19.43 -28.95
N PHE A 6 38.19 19.25 -29.40
CA PHE A 6 37.65 19.74 -30.67
C PHE A 6 36.11 19.78 -30.49
N SER A 7 35.46 20.81 -30.42
CA SER A 7 34.92 21.92 -31.25
C SER A 7 33.97 21.48 -32.40
N LEU A 8 32.70 21.88 -32.19
CA LEU A 8 31.71 22.45 -33.14
C LEU A 8 31.79 22.10 -34.63
N LEU A 9 30.69 21.63 -35.20
CA LEU A 9 30.22 22.14 -36.51
C LEU A 9 28.69 22.02 -36.67
N ARG A 10 28.09 23.17 -36.93
CA ARG A 10 26.73 23.37 -37.46
C ARG A 10 26.69 22.93 -38.91
N SER A 11 25.59 22.36 -39.40
CA SER A 11 25.14 22.65 -40.76
C SER A 11 23.62 22.48 -40.87
N GLN A 12 23.06 23.53 -41.41
CA GLN A 12 21.67 23.67 -41.88
C GLN A 12 21.49 23.03 -43.28
N VAL A 13 20.21 23.05 -43.76
CA VAL A 13 19.76 22.98 -45.18
C VAL A 13 19.39 21.56 -45.62
N ALA A 14 18.26 21.25 -46.23
CA ALA A 14 17.34 22.05 -47.07
C ALA A 14 15.98 21.33 -47.22
N LEU A 15 15.02 22.17 -47.45
CA LEU A 15 13.69 21.99 -48.04
C LEU A 15 13.76 21.34 -49.42
N LEU A 16 12.91 20.34 -49.72
CA LEU A 16 12.53 20.01 -51.10
C LEU A 16 11.06 19.65 -51.18
N VAL A 17 10.33 20.58 -51.81
CA VAL A 17 8.94 20.43 -52.26
C VAL A 17 8.93 19.59 -53.53
N TRP A 18 8.06 18.61 -53.62
CA TRP A 18 7.57 18.08 -54.87
C TRP A 18 6.05 17.99 -54.85
N LEU A 19 5.44 18.83 -55.69
CA LEU A 19 4.06 18.75 -56.09
C LEU A 19 3.93 17.72 -57.22
N ALA A 20 3.00 16.82 -57.11
CA ALA A 20 2.37 16.15 -58.26
C ALA A 20 0.87 16.03 -57.99
N VAL A 21 0.12 16.76 -58.78
CA VAL A 21 -1.33 16.70 -58.91
C VAL A 21 -1.67 15.62 -59.93
N ILE A 22 -2.65 14.77 -59.64
CA ILE A 22 -3.70 14.26 -60.55
C ILE A 22 -4.70 13.44 -59.71
N GLY A 23 -5.81 13.80 -59.57
CA GLY A 23 -7.21 13.78 -59.78
C GLY A 23 -7.95 12.45 -59.50
N VAL A 24 -9.16 12.71 -59.00
CA VAL A 24 -10.38 11.91 -58.97
C VAL A 24 -10.80 11.35 -57.59
N GLY A 25 -11.74 12.01 -57.01
CA GLY A 25 -12.97 11.48 -56.37
C GLY A 25 -12.81 10.61 -55.11
N GLY A 26 -12.87 11.22 -53.95
CA GLY A 26 -13.12 10.47 -52.70
C GLY A 26 -13.00 11.40 -51.49
N PHE A 27 -14.11 11.64 -50.82
CA PHE A 27 -14.15 12.44 -49.59
C PHE A 27 -13.28 11.81 -48.49
N LEU A 28 -12.02 12.25 -48.37
CA LEU A 28 -11.18 12.02 -47.22
C LEU A 28 -11.30 13.22 -46.28
N ARG A 29 -11.98 13.06 -45.16
CA ARG A 29 -11.87 14.02 -44.05
C ARG A 29 -10.47 13.93 -43.48
N VAL A 30 -9.62 14.87 -43.91
CA VAL A 30 -8.32 15.12 -43.27
C VAL A 30 -8.61 15.75 -41.92
N PHE A 31 -8.47 14.98 -40.83
CA PHE A 31 -8.33 15.57 -39.51
C PHE A 31 -6.94 16.22 -39.44
N VAL A 32 -6.90 17.54 -39.63
CA VAL A 32 -5.75 18.34 -39.28
C VAL A 32 -5.66 18.34 -37.76
N PHE A 33 -4.76 17.55 -37.20
CA PHE A 33 -4.31 17.76 -35.84
C PHE A 33 -3.54 19.08 -35.80
N ILE A 34 -4.25 20.15 -35.45
CA ILE A 34 -3.60 21.38 -35.00
C ILE A 34 -3.02 21.01 -33.63
N ASN A 35 -1.72 20.74 -33.61
CA ASN A 35 -0.95 20.81 -32.39
C ASN A 35 -1.03 22.27 -31.92
N ALA A 36 -2.01 22.56 -31.09
CA ALA A 36 -2.03 23.77 -30.28
C ALA A 36 -0.89 23.64 -29.27
N GLN A 37 0.32 23.98 -29.69
CA GLN A 37 1.36 24.34 -28.75
C GLN A 37 0.78 25.48 -27.92
N THR A 38 0.44 25.21 -26.67
CA THR A 38 0.14 26.25 -25.69
C THR A 38 1.30 27.24 -25.75
N PRO A 39 1.08 28.53 -26.02
CA PRO A 39 2.17 29.48 -26.09
C PRO A 39 2.92 29.43 -24.77
N ALA A 40 4.22 29.15 -24.79
CA ALA A 40 5.06 29.22 -23.62
C ALA A 40 4.84 30.59 -22.98
N SER A 41 4.25 30.62 -21.78
CA SER A 41 3.98 31.83 -21.02
C SER A 41 5.32 32.56 -20.86
N LYS A 42 5.41 33.82 -21.24
CA LYS A 42 6.60 34.65 -21.01
C LYS A 42 6.87 34.63 -19.52
N SER A 43 8.04 34.14 -19.09
CA SER A 43 8.42 34.14 -17.67
C SER A 43 8.51 35.60 -17.20
N SER A 44 7.90 35.90 -16.03
CA SER A 44 8.04 37.20 -15.43
C SER A 44 9.48 37.45 -15.01
N SER A 45 9.99 38.66 -15.27
CA SER A 45 11.27 39.12 -14.73
C SER A 45 11.19 39.45 -13.22
N ASP A 46 9.98 39.62 -12.71
CA ASP A 46 9.75 40.03 -11.33
C ASP A 46 10.13 38.96 -10.32
N ARG A 47 10.58 39.36 -9.13
CA ARG A 47 10.91 38.47 -8.04
C ARG A 47 9.64 37.91 -7.37
N SER A 48 8.59 38.75 -7.31
CA SER A 48 7.29 38.43 -6.75
C SER A 48 6.26 39.45 -7.21
N LEU A 49 4.97 39.09 -7.10
CA LEU A 49 3.84 39.99 -7.29
C LEU A 49 3.08 40.19 -5.97
N PRO A 50 2.50 41.40 -5.70
CA PRO A 50 1.67 41.64 -4.51
C PRO A 50 0.25 41.09 -4.64
N SER A 51 -0.17 40.73 -5.85
CA SER A 51 -1.46 40.16 -6.20
C SER A 51 -1.36 39.41 -7.50
N ILE A 52 -2.27 38.47 -7.74
CA ILE A 52 -2.41 37.73 -9.00
C ILE A 52 -3.83 37.99 -9.54
N HIS A 53 -3.94 38.65 -10.70
CA HIS A 53 -5.21 39.08 -11.28
C HIS A 53 -5.71 38.19 -12.42
N SER A 54 -4.90 37.21 -12.85
CA SER A 54 -5.28 36.31 -13.92
C SER A 54 -4.53 34.98 -13.85
N ARG A 55 -5.05 33.97 -14.57
CA ARG A 55 -4.37 32.70 -14.75
C ARG A 55 -3.01 32.89 -15.47
N ALA A 56 -2.92 33.82 -16.41
CA ALA A 56 -1.67 34.08 -17.12
C ALA A 56 -0.58 34.66 -16.20
N GLU A 57 -0.94 35.54 -15.27
CA GLU A 57 0.00 36.03 -14.26
C GLU A 57 0.47 34.89 -13.32
N PHE A 58 -0.45 34.04 -12.87
CA PHE A 58 -0.10 32.86 -12.09
C PHE A 58 0.87 31.96 -12.87
N ASP A 59 0.55 31.60 -14.12
CA ASP A 59 1.38 30.73 -14.96
C ASP A 59 2.76 31.33 -15.25
N SER A 60 2.91 32.67 -15.20
CA SER A 60 4.21 33.35 -15.38
C SER A 60 5.18 33.09 -14.21
N LEU A 61 4.66 32.85 -13.02
CA LEU A 61 5.42 32.60 -11.79
C LEU A 61 5.51 31.11 -11.44
N ALA A 62 4.55 30.31 -11.90
CA ALA A 62 4.33 28.93 -11.47
C ALA A 62 5.36 27.94 -12.01
N VAL A 63 5.65 26.93 -11.18
CA VAL A 63 6.23 25.66 -11.58
C VAL A 63 5.13 24.61 -11.56
N THR A 64 5.20 23.61 -12.41
CA THR A 64 4.25 22.51 -12.44
C THR A 64 4.98 21.21 -12.12
N TYR A 65 4.63 20.58 -11.01
CA TYR A 65 5.04 19.21 -10.73
C TYR A 65 4.18 18.26 -11.55
N ASP A 66 4.75 17.12 -11.92
CA ASP A 66 4.10 16.07 -12.72
C ASP A 66 3.39 16.62 -13.97
N ALA A 67 4.03 17.57 -14.66
CA ALA A 67 3.50 18.19 -15.88
C ALA A 67 3.15 17.14 -16.93
N ASN A 68 2.02 17.36 -17.63
CA ASN A 68 1.46 16.45 -18.65
C ASN A 68 0.89 15.14 -18.09
N THR A 69 0.62 15.06 -16.79
CA THR A 69 -0.10 13.95 -16.14
C THR A 69 -1.44 14.42 -15.60
N PRO A 70 -2.38 13.51 -15.28
CA PRO A 70 -3.61 13.85 -14.55
C PRO A 70 -3.38 14.46 -13.18
N TYR A 71 -2.17 14.29 -12.62
CA TYR A 71 -1.75 14.80 -11.31
C TYR A 71 -0.95 16.09 -11.41
N ALA A 72 -0.89 16.70 -12.59
CA ALA A 72 -0.19 17.97 -12.77
C ALA A 72 -0.62 18.98 -11.71
N LEU A 73 0.36 19.49 -10.96
CA LEU A 73 0.16 20.44 -9.87
C LEU A 73 0.88 21.75 -10.16
N PRO A 74 0.29 22.68 -10.95
CA PRO A 74 0.81 24.02 -11.09
C PRO A 74 0.73 24.75 -9.76
N HIS A 75 1.84 25.34 -9.32
CA HIS A 75 1.89 26.00 -8.01
C HIS A 75 2.80 27.23 -7.99
N VAL A 76 2.47 28.15 -7.10
CA VAL A 76 3.22 29.38 -6.80
C VAL A 76 3.40 29.48 -5.30
N LEU A 77 4.62 29.71 -4.83
CA LEU A 77 4.89 29.97 -3.42
C LEU A 77 4.37 31.36 -3.01
N PHE A 78 3.91 31.50 -1.78
CA PHE A 78 3.62 32.82 -1.23
C PHE A 78 4.27 33.00 0.16
N VAL A 79 4.57 34.27 0.47
CA VAL A 79 5.08 34.70 1.78
C VAL A 79 4.25 35.88 2.24
N ILE A 80 3.72 35.83 3.46
CA ILE A 80 3.07 36.95 4.13
C ILE A 80 3.97 37.44 5.25
N ASP A 81 4.44 38.70 5.18
CA ASP A 81 5.27 39.34 6.21
C ASP A 81 4.36 40.08 7.23
N ARG A 82 4.16 39.47 8.38
CA ARG A 82 3.32 40.01 9.47
C ARG A 82 3.87 41.29 10.11
N ARG A 83 5.15 41.59 9.90
CA ARG A 83 5.76 42.86 10.33
C ARG A 83 5.59 44.01 9.34
N ASP A 84 5.26 43.69 8.06
CA ASP A 84 4.97 44.68 7.03
C ASP A 84 3.45 44.73 6.70
N ARG A 85 2.61 44.91 7.73
CA ARG A 85 1.13 45.02 7.61
C ARG A 85 0.50 43.85 6.86
N ASP A 86 0.99 42.62 7.15
CA ASP A 86 0.55 41.39 6.53
C ASP A 86 0.68 41.39 4.98
N ARG A 87 1.70 42.03 4.48
CA ARG A 87 1.97 42.12 3.04
C ARG A 87 2.28 40.77 2.47
N ILE A 88 1.54 40.40 1.39
CA ILE A 88 1.78 39.16 0.67
C ILE A 88 2.75 39.36 -0.51
N TYR A 89 3.56 38.34 -0.75
CA TYR A 89 4.45 38.20 -1.91
C TYR A 89 4.13 36.87 -2.59
N TYR A 90 3.56 36.90 -3.80
CA TYR A 90 3.47 35.72 -4.66
C TYR A 90 4.81 35.55 -5.38
N VAL A 91 5.55 34.54 -4.94
CA VAL A 91 6.96 34.37 -5.30
C VAL A 91 7.11 33.80 -6.71
N ASN A 92 8.06 34.31 -7.47
CA ASN A 92 8.45 33.67 -8.71
C ASN A 92 9.14 32.33 -8.40
N THR A 93 8.33 31.27 -8.38
CA THR A 93 8.74 29.91 -7.97
C THR A 93 9.77 29.32 -8.91
N ARG A 94 9.81 29.78 -10.19
CA ARG A 94 10.86 29.39 -11.14
C ARG A 94 12.23 29.93 -10.76
N ARG A 95 12.27 31.08 -10.09
CA ARG A 95 13.49 31.74 -9.64
C ARG A 95 13.88 31.36 -8.21
N TYR A 96 12.90 31.16 -7.37
CA TYR A 96 13.06 30.83 -5.94
C TYR A 96 12.27 29.56 -5.62
N PRO A 97 12.88 28.39 -5.74
CA PRO A 97 12.18 27.11 -5.53
C PRO A 97 11.76 26.85 -4.09
N PHE A 98 12.35 27.58 -3.12
CA PHE A 98 11.99 27.48 -1.70
C PHE A 98 11.72 28.86 -1.09
N HIS A 99 10.81 28.94 -0.11
CA HIS A 99 10.51 30.18 0.61
C HIS A 99 11.75 30.87 1.18
N LYS A 100 12.67 30.08 1.80
CA LYS A 100 13.93 30.58 2.33
C LYS A 100 14.79 31.29 1.30
N ASP A 101 14.79 30.78 0.07
CA ASP A 101 15.59 31.37 -1.01
C ASP A 101 15.07 32.73 -1.40
N PHE A 102 13.74 32.91 -1.42
CA PHE A 102 13.11 34.19 -1.64
C PHE A 102 13.37 35.16 -0.50
N VAL A 103 13.07 34.74 0.76
CA VAL A 103 13.21 35.61 1.94
C VAL A 103 14.64 36.09 2.13
N ASN A 104 15.62 35.19 1.96
CA ASN A 104 17.04 35.54 2.09
C ASN A 104 17.59 36.26 0.86
N GLY A 105 17.16 35.85 -0.34
CA GLY A 105 17.59 36.48 -1.60
C GLY A 105 17.02 37.88 -1.86
N THR A 106 15.98 38.23 -1.11
CA THR A 106 15.38 39.59 -1.12
C THR A 106 15.72 40.40 0.13
N TYR A 107 16.52 39.83 1.04
CA TYR A 107 16.95 40.46 2.30
C TYR A 107 15.78 40.78 3.26
N LEU A 108 14.64 40.10 3.15
CA LEU A 108 13.54 40.23 4.09
C LEU A 108 13.94 39.67 5.49
N SER A 109 14.79 38.64 5.53
CA SER A 109 15.41 38.16 6.76
C SER A 109 16.85 37.70 6.50
N LEU A 110 17.69 37.79 7.54
CA LEU A 110 19.05 37.25 7.56
C LEU A 110 19.14 35.91 8.29
N GLU A 111 18.06 35.44 8.89
CA GLU A 111 17.98 34.13 9.55
C GLU A 111 18.27 33.02 8.54
N ARG A 112 19.03 31.99 8.95
CA ARG A 112 19.41 30.88 8.09
C ARG A 112 19.30 29.53 8.80
N GLY A 113 19.29 28.46 8.01
CA GLY A 113 19.34 27.10 8.51
C GLY A 113 18.25 26.77 9.53
N GLN A 114 18.64 26.17 10.64
CA GLN A 114 17.74 25.74 11.71
C GLN A 114 16.97 26.89 12.35
N GLU A 115 17.62 28.04 12.58
CA GLU A 115 16.98 29.23 13.17
C GLU A 115 15.83 29.74 12.32
N PHE A 116 16.01 29.85 11.00
CA PHE A 116 14.96 30.25 10.07
C PHE A 116 13.79 29.27 10.11
N PHE A 117 14.11 27.97 10.13
CA PHE A 117 13.11 26.90 10.16
C PHE A 117 12.27 26.96 11.44
N GLU A 118 12.91 26.99 12.60
CA GLU A 118 12.21 27.04 13.91
C GLU A 118 11.35 28.28 14.05
N ASN A 119 11.88 29.45 13.67
CA ASN A 119 11.17 30.72 13.82
C ASN A 119 9.97 30.87 12.91
N ASN A 120 9.93 30.18 11.77
CA ASN A 120 8.91 30.44 10.74
C ASN A 120 8.00 29.23 10.43
N TYR A 121 8.31 28.02 10.91
CA TYR A 121 7.47 26.85 10.75
C TYR A 121 7.01 26.21 12.06
N LEU A 122 7.83 26.27 13.12
CA LEU A 122 7.51 25.59 14.38
C LEU A 122 6.91 26.50 15.44
N LYS A 123 7.31 27.79 15.50
CA LYS A 123 6.80 28.72 16.51
C LYS A 123 5.45 29.31 16.11
N PRO A 124 4.51 29.43 17.05
CA PRO A 124 3.21 30.06 16.79
C PRO A 124 3.32 31.56 16.52
N ASN A 125 4.29 32.26 17.16
CA ASN A 125 4.52 33.71 16.94
C ASN A 125 5.63 33.91 15.91
N ARG A 126 5.37 33.55 14.65
CA ARG A 126 6.28 33.69 13.51
C ARG A 126 6.13 35.03 12.80
N ARG A 127 7.20 35.50 12.18
CA ARG A 127 7.17 36.68 11.32
C ARG A 127 6.49 36.38 9.98
N PHE A 128 6.88 35.26 9.36
CA PHE A 128 6.39 34.92 8.03
C PHE A 128 5.39 33.77 8.09
N ILE A 129 4.26 33.93 7.37
CA ILE A 129 3.37 32.85 7.00
C ILE A 129 3.75 32.45 5.57
N MET A 130 4.17 31.20 5.38
CA MET A 130 4.73 30.71 4.12
C MET A 130 3.95 29.53 3.61
N GLY A 131 3.36 29.66 2.45
CA GLY A 131 2.52 28.63 1.85
C GLY A 131 2.62 28.59 0.35
N THR A 132 1.79 27.77 -0.24
CA THR A 132 1.75 27.50 -1.68
C THR A 132 0.32 27.68 -2.17
N ILE A 133 0.12 28.32 -3.32
CA ILE A 133 -1.16 28.27 -4.06
C ILE A 133 -0.99 27.27 -5.19
N ALA A 134 -1.94 26.36 -5.30
CA ALA A 134 -1.92 25.31 -6.30
C ALA A 134 -3.29 25.13 -6.98
N TRP A 135 -3.25 24.71 -8.24
CA TRP A 135 -4.41 24.21 -8.94
C TRP A 135 -4.52 22.69 -8.76
N GLN A 136 -5.52 22.25 -8.02
CA GLN A 136 -5.78 20.82 -7.80
C GLN A 136 -6.53 20.26 -9.01
N THR A 137 -5.81 19.70 -9.95
CA THR A 137 -6.35 19.19 -11.22
C THR A 137 -7.49 18.17 -11.05
N PRO A 138 -7.43 17.21 -10.11
CA PRO A 138 -8.48 16.21 -9.94
C PRO A 138 -9.84 16.81 -9.54
N VAL A 139 -9.86 17.81 -8.67
CA VAL A 139 -11.08 18.47 -8.16
C VAL A 139 -11.38 19.80 -8.87
N ARG A 140 -10.52 20.23 -9.77
CA ARG A 140 -10.60 21.49 -10.55
C ARG A 140 -10.85 22.71 -9.64
N ARG A 141 -10.09 22.81 -8.54
CA ARG A 141 -10.19 23.88 -7.56
C ARG A 141 -8.83 24.49 -7.23
N TRP A 142 -8.84 25.80 -6.96
CA TRP A 142 -7.69 26.49 -6.40
C TRP A 142 -7.61 26.25 -4.91
N THR A 143 -6.40 25.89 -4.43
CA THR A 143 -6.12 25.71 -3.01
C THR A 143 -4.90 26.51 -2.58
N PHE A 144 -4.91 26.93 -1.31
CA PHE A 144 -3.66 27.28 -0.64
C PHE A 144 -3.37 26.23 0.42
N GLU A 145 -2.09 25.96 0.64
CA GLU A 145 -1.63 24.91 1.53
C GLU A 145 -0.31 25.29 2.18
N PHE A 146 -0.04 24.71 3.35
CA PHE A 146 1.22 24.88 4.07
C PHE A 146 2.02 23.57 4.00
N TRP A 147 3.32 23.67 4.21
CA TRP A 147 4.13 22.48 4.36
C TRP A 147 3.59 21.57 5.48
N GLU A 148 3.61 20.25 5.27
CA GLU A 148 2.99 19.27 6.20
C GLU A 148 3.53 19.34 7.63
N GLY A 149 4.80 19.71 7.81
CA GLY A 149 5.45 19.91 9.12
C GLY A 149 5.24 21.28 9.74
N ASP A 150 4.52 22.18 9.05
CA ASP A 150 4.24 23.51 9.58
C ASP A 150 3.20 23.45 10.70
N LEU A 151 3.60 23.90 11.92
CA LEU A 151 2.76 23.96 13.10
C LEU A 151 1.87 25.24 13.12
N ILE A 152 1.40 25.65 11.97
CA ILE A 152 0.60 26.88 11.80
C ILE A 152 -0.67 26.85 12.67
N PRO A 153 -0.95 27.89 13.48
CA PRO A 153 -2.16 27.97 14.28
C PRO A 153 -3.36 28.46 13.47
N ALA A 154 -4.57 28.21 14.00
CA ALA A 154 -5.86 28.50 13.35
C ALA A 154 -6.04 29.97 12.94
N ASP A 155 -5.62 30.91 13.80
CA ASP A 155 -5.71 32.35 13.53
C ASP A 155 -4.88 32.77 12.31
N GLN A 156 -3.73 32.11 12.08
CA GLN A 156 -2.88 32.40 10.94
C GLN A 156 -3.35 31.69 9.67
N ILE A 157 -4.00 30.52 9.78
CA ILE A 157 -4.70 29.90 8.64
C ILE A 157 -5.82 30.83 8.17
N LYS A 158 -6.61 31.38 9.10
CA LYS A 158 -7.67 32.34 8.81
C LYS A 158 -7.13 33.58 8.14
N LEU A 159 -6.09 34.20 8.73
CA LEU A 159 -5.45 35.39 8.17
C LEU A 159 -4.93 35.14 6.73
N ALA A 160 -4.25 34.02 6.51
CA ALA A 160 -3.77 33.66 5.17
C ALA A 160 -4.93 33.48 4.17
N SER A 161 -6.03 32.85 4.59
CA SER A 161 -7.23 32.70 3.76
C SER A 161 -7.82 34.04 3.35
N GLU A 162 -7.94 34.99 4.30
CA GLU A 162 -8.49 36.33 4.05
C GLU A 162 -7.62 37.12 3.08
N ILE A 163 -6.28 37.08 3.26
CA ILE A 163 -5.33 37.80 2.39
C ILE A 163 -5.29 37.19 1.00
N VAL A 164 -5.17 35.88 0.89
CA VAL A 164 -5.12 35.17 -0.39
C VAL A 164 -6.39 35.42 -1.18
N ASN A 165 -7.57 35.28 -0.58
CA ASN A 165 -8.84 35.49 -1.27
C ASN A 165 -9.11 36.96 -1.66
N LYS A 166 -8.40 37.91 -1.04
CA LYS A 166 -8.46 39.33 -1.38
C LYS A 166 -7.52 39.69 -2.54
N THR A 167 -6.43 38.92 -2.72
CA THR A 167 -5.33 39.30 -3.63
C THR A 167 -5.15 38.33 -4.80
N PHE A 168 -5.92 37.25 -4.85
CA PHE A 168 -5.94 36.29 -5.93
C PHE A 168 -7.21 36.43 -6.78
N PHE A 169 -7.14 36.18 -8.08
CA PHE A 169 -8.21 36.46 -9.04
C PHE A 169 -9.49 35.63 -8.90
N THR A 170 -9.48 34.61 -8.06
CA THR A 170 -10.65 33.74 -7.82
C THR A 170 -10.60 33.16 -6.41
N ALA A 171 -11.69 32.52 -5.97
CA ALA A 171 -11.77 31.88 -4.66
C ALA A 171 -10.77 30.73 -4.50
N VAL A 172 -10.06 30.72 -3.37
CA VAL A 172 -9.03 29.75 -3.02
C VAL A 172 -9.42 29.07 -1.71
N ALA A 173 -9.53 27.75 -1.70
CA ALA A 173 -9.83 26.97 -0.51
C ALA A 173 -8.56 26.55 0.23
N PHE A 174 -8.64 26.30 1.52
CA PHE A 174 -7.54 25.72 2.29
C PHE A 174 -7.46 24.23 2.07
N LYS A 175 -6.26 23.69 1.79
CA LYS A 175 -5.96 22.26 1.74
C LYS A 175 -5.01 21.92 2.88
N PRO A 176 -5.46 21.26 3.95
CA PRO A 176 -4.58 20.78 5.00
C PRO A 176 -3.68 19.66 4.47
N ASN A 177 -2.38 19.70 4.82
CA ASN A 177 -1.39 18.69 4.46
C ASN A 177 -0.98 17.81 5.66
N SER A 178 -1.55 18.06 6.83
CA SER A 178 -1.35 17.22 8.01
C SER A 178 -2.62 17.17 8.86
N LEU A 179 -2.73 16.12 9.69
CA LEU A 179 -3.82 15.97 10.65
C LEU A 179 -3.96 17.21 11.54
N ARG A 180 -2.83 17.73 12.04
CA ARG A 180 -2.82 18.93 12.87
C ARG A 180 -3.40 20.16 12.16
N GLN A 181 -3.08 20.35 10.89
CA GLN A 181 -3.64 21.45 10.09
C GLN A 181 -5.13 21.23 9.81
N GLU A 182 -5.54 19.97 9.61
CA GLU A 182 -6.95 19.64 9.45
C GLU A 182 -7.74 19.97 10.72
N GLU A 183 -7.26 19.53 11.89
CA GLU A 183 -7.86 19.84 13.19
C GLU A 183 -7.88 21.34 13.49
N ALA A 184 -6.77 22.04 13.27
CA ALA A 184 -6.68 23.48 13.46
C ALA A 184 -7.67 24.27 12.58
N SER A 185 -8.05 23.73 11.44
CA SER A 185 -8.94 24.39 10.47
C SER A 185 -10.43 24.06 10.63
N VAL A 186 -10.80 23.04 11.42
CA VAL A 186 -12.21 22.59 11.56
C VAL A 186 -13.16 23.69 12.00
N ASN A 187 -12.75 24.47 13.00
CA ASN A 187 -13.60 25.47 13.65
C ASN A 187 -13.41 26.90 13.10
N ILE A 188 -12.72 27.07 11.98
CA ILE A 188 -12.56 28.39 11.35
C ILE A 188 -13.81 28.71 10.54
N GLU A 189 -14.61 29.61 11.05
CA GLU A 189 -15.84 30.05 10.40
C GLU A 189 -15.57 30.68 9.02
N GLY A 190 -16.33 30.24 8.00
CA GLY A 190 -16.22 30.73 6.62
C GLY A 190 -15.02 30.19 5.83
N LEU A 191 -14.17 29.33 6.40
CA LEU A 191 -13.05 28.75 5.70
C LEU A 191 -13.50 27.61 4.76
N ALA A 192 -13.45 27.88 3.45
CA ALA A 192 -13.60 26.80 2.45
C ALA A 192 -12.40 25.84 2.52
N ARG A 193 -12.67 24.53 2.55
CA ARG A 193 -11.62 23.50 2.58
C ARG A 193 -11.73 22.53 1.41
N VAL A 194 -10.62 21.95 1.03
CA VAL A 194 -10.50 20.80 0.12
C VAL A 194 -9.71 19.73 0.87
N LEU A 195 -10.35 18.63 1.21
CA LEU A 195 -9.69 17.54 1.91
C LEU A 195 -9.03 16.57 0.92
N GLN A 196 -7.98 15.88 1.36
CA GLN A 196 -7.32 14.88 0.54
C GLN A 196 -8.29 13.77 0.10
N THR A 197 -9.29 13.45 0.93
CA THR A 197 -10.35 12.49 0.58
C THR A 197 -11.21 12.94 -0.61
N GLU A 198 -11.46 14.24 -0.77
CA GLU A 198 -12.19 14.77 -1.94
C GLU A 198 -11.35 14.62 -3.22
N ILE A 199 -10.04 14.90 -3.11
CA ILE A 199 -9.09 14.76 -4.23
C ILE A 199 -9.02 13.29 -4.65
N SER A 200 -8.87 12.36 -3.70
CA SER A 200 -8.79 10.93 -3.97
C SER A 200 -10.08 10.37 -4.57
N LYS A 201 -11.26 10.82 -4.12
CA LYS A 201 -12.55 10.39 -4.67
C LYS A 201 -12.82 10.85 -6.10
N SER A 202 -12.22 11.94 -6.54
CA SER A 202 -12.37 12.47 -7.89
C SER A 202 -11.39 11.85 -8.90
N GLN A 203 -10.47 11.02 -8.43
CA GLN A 203 -9.53 10.32 -9.30
C GLN A 203 -10.27 9.37 -10.24
N GLU A 204 -9.92 9.38 -11.50
CA GLU A 204 -10.44 8.46 -12.52
C GLU A 204 -9.54 7.23 -12.69
N TYR A 205 -8.29 7.34 -12.23
CA TYR A 205 -7.25 6.32 -12.32
C TYR A 205 -6.29 6.41 -11.13
N GLU A 206 -5.85 5.24 -10.64
CA GLU A 206 -4.77 5.13 -9.67
C GLU A 206 -3.96 3.85 -9.93
N ALA A 207 -2.65 3.98 -10.10
CA ALA A 207 -1.76 2.83 -10.18
C ALA A 207 -1.43 2.30 -8.77
N LEU A 208 -1.92 1.11 -8.45
CA LEU A 208 -1.61 0.39 -7.21
C LEU A 208 -0.34 -0.45 -7.36
N ASN A 209 -0.08 -0.95 -8.58
CA ASN A 209 1.19 -1.54 -8.98
C ASN A 209 1.47 -1.29 -10.46
N VAL A 210 2.57 -0.58 -10.74
CA VAL A 210 3.05 -0.32 -12.10
C VAL A 210 3.76 -1.56 -12.62
N ALA A 211 3.19 -2.20 -13.64
CA ALA A 211 3.73 -3.40 -14.27
C ALA A 211 3.07 -3.64 -15.63
N LYS A 212 3.55 -4.65 -16.36
CA LYS A 212 2.95 -5.14 -17.61
C LYS A 212 2.45 -6.56 -17.40
N GLY A 213 1.25 -6.84 -17.94
CA GLY A 213 0.65 -8.16 -17.95
C GLY A 213 0.15 -8.52 -19.34
N LEU A 214 0.14 -9.80 -19.64
CA LEU A 214 -0.52 -10.37 -20.82
C LEU A 214 -1.52 -11.42 -20.34
N GLY A 215 -2.79 -11.22 -20.67
CA GLY A 215 -3.86 -12.12 -20.23
C GLY A 215 -5.18 -11.82 -20.93
N ARG A 216 -6.18 -12.62 -20.57
CA ARG A 216 -7.54 -12.48 -21.09
C ARG A 216 -8.34 -11.59 -20.15
N ILE A 217 -8.97 -10.53 -20.65
CA ILE A 217 -9.91 -9.72 -19.86
C ILE A 217 -11.07 -10.59 -19.39
N HIS A 218 -11.35 -10.53 -18.10
CA HIS A 218 -12.50 -11.20 -17.49
C HIS A 218 -13.21 -10.22 -16.54
N ILE A 219 -14.41 -9.80 -16.93
CA ILE A 219 -15.22 -8.86 -16.16
C ILE A 219 -16.07 -9.61 -15.17
N ILE A 220 -15.77 -9.47 -13.89
CA ILE A 220 -16.48 -10.13 -12.78
C ILE A 220 -16.94 -9.04 -11.80
N PRO A 221 -18.20 -8.60 -11.85
CA PRO A 221 -18.68 -7.54 -10.95
C PRO A 221 -18.54 -7.90 -9.47
N LYS A 222 -18.85 -9.16 -9.14
CA LYS A 222 -18.71 -9.68 -7.79
C LYS A 222 -18.09 -11.07 -7.83
N LEU A 223 -16.96 -11.20 -7.18
CA LEU A 223 -16.29 -12.49 -7.04
C LEU A 223 -17.00 -13.30 -5.96
N ASP A 224 -17.43 -14.51 -6.32
CA ASP A 224 -17.96 -15.51 -5.39
C ASP A 224 -17.16 -16.82 -5.50
N GLU A 225 -17.44 -17.77 -4.61
CA GLU A 225 -16.70 -19.03 -4.54
C GLU A 225 -16.88 -19.93 -5.78
N HIS A 226 -17.85 -19.62 -6.67
CA HIS A 226 -18.16 -20.42 -7.85
C HIS A 226 -17.49 -19.89 -9.12
N VAL A 227 -16.89 -18.70 -9.07
CA VAL A 227 -16.21 -18.10 -10.21
C VAL A 227 -14.85 -18.75 -10.40
N GLU A 228 -14.68 -19.40 -11.56
CA GLU A 228 -13.38 -19.93 -11.97
C GLU A 228 -12.46 -18.81 -12.45
N ILE A 229 -11.28 -18.71 -11.86
CA ILE A 229 -10.26 -17.72 -12.22
C ILE A 229 -9.03 -18.46 -12.72
N GLY A 230 -8.63 -18.15 -13.96
CA GLY A 230 -7.38 -18.61 -14.54
C GLY A 230 -6.20 -17.68 -14.24
N PHE A 231 -5.00 -18.24 -14.11
CA PHE A 231 -3.77 -17.47 -13.88
C PHE A 231 -3.42 -16.50 -15.03
N ASN A 232 -4.00 -16.70 -16.19
CA ASN A 232 -3.80 -15.90 -17.40
C ASN A 232 -4.93 -14.87 -17.60
N GLU A 233 -5.70 -14.54 -16.57
CA GLU A 233 -6.78 -13.57 -16.64
C GLU A 233 -6.37 -12.22 -16.06
N ILE A 234 -6.82 -11.16 -16.71
CA ILE A 234 -6.82 -9.80 -16.21
C ILE A 234 -8.22 -9.51 -15.73
N LEU A 235 -8.37 -9.46 -14.41
CA LEU A 235 -9.68 -9.33 -13.78
C LEU A 235 -10.13 -7.88 -13.73
N VAL A 236 -11.39 -7.64 -14.08
CA VAL A 236 -12.08 -6.36 -13.88
C VAL A 236 -13.14 -6.55 -12.80
N LEU A 237 -12.88 -6.03 -11.60
CA LEU A 237 -13.67 -6.27 -10.39
C LEU A 237 -14.28 -4.96 -9.88
N ASP A 238 -15.41 -5.04 -9.16
CA ASP A 238 -15.94 -3.87 -8.46
C ASP A 238 -15.04 -3.42 -7.32
N GLU A 239 -14.58 -4.38 -6.53
CA GLU A 239 -13.72 -4.13 -5.36
C GLU A 239 -12.69 -5.23 -5.20
N VAL A 240 -11.65 -4.93 -4.44
CA VAL A 240 -10.58 -5.88 -4.13
C VAL A 240 -11.15 -7.03 -3.29
N PRO A 241 -11.02 -8.29 -3.72
CA PRO A 241 -11.48 -9.45 -2.94
C PRO A 241 -10.58 -9.73 -1.75
N VAL A 242 -11.08 -10.53 -0.78
CA VAL A 242 -10.31 -10.95 0.39
C VAL A 242 -9.16 -11.89 0.00
N GLN A 243 -9.42 -12.79 -0.94
CA GLN A 243 -8.46 -13.77 -1.46
C GLN A 243 -8.55 -13.82 -2.97
N LEU A 244 -7.42 -14.01 -3.61
CA LEU A 244 -7.30 -14.13 -5.05
C LEU A 244 -6.15 -15.08 -5.40
N PRO A 245 -6.36 -16.03 -6.32
CA PRO A 245 -5.26 -16.78 -6.91
C PRO A 245 -4.40 -15.85 -7.77
N PRO A 246 -3.15 -16.22 -8.09
CA PRO A 246 -2.33 -15.46 -9.02
C PRO A 246 -3.04 -15.28 -10.37
N VAL A 247 -3.06 -14.05 -10.85
CA VAL A 247 -3.67 -13.64 -12.13
C VAL A 247 -2.67 -12.86 -12.97
N ALA A 248 -3.05 -12.47 -14.19
CA ALA A 248 -2.20 -11.69 -15.08
C ALA A 248 -2.30 -10.18 -14.85
N GLY A 249 -3.36 -9.71 -14.17
CA GLY A 249 -3.57 -8.31 -13.83
C GLY A 249 -4.87 -8.09 -13.10
N ILE A 250 -4.98 -6.94 -12.42
CA ILE A 250 -6.17 -6.55 -11.64
C ILE A 250 -6.56 -5.13 -12.01
N ILE A 251 -7.85 -4.92 -12.26
CA ILE A 251 -8.47 -3.62 -12.49
C ILE A 251 -9.69 -3.54 -11.59
N THR A 252 -9.77 -2.55 -10.69
CA THR A 252 -10.92 -2.34 -9.82
C THR A 252 -11.69 -1.10 -10.19
N THR A 253 -13.02 -1.08 -10.00
CA THR A 253 -13.85 0.10 -10.26
C THR A 253 -14.04 0.98 -9.03
N LYS A 254 -13.66 0.48 -7.84
CA LYS A 254 -13.63 1.24 -6.60
C LYS A 254 -12.20 1.41 -6.10
N PRO A 255 -11.86 2.58 -5.53
CA PRO A 255 -10.57 2.76 -4.89
C PRO A 255 -10.35 1.73 -3.77
N SER A 256 -9.14 1.25 -3.64
CA SER A 256 -8.77 0.34 -2.56
C SER A 256 -7.61 0.90 -1.73
N THR A 257 -7.45 0.37 -0.52
CA THR A 257 -6.31 0.74 0.32
C THR A 257 -5.03 0.19 -0.31
N PRO A 258 -4.04 1.03 -0.64
CA PRO A 258 -2.80 0.59 -1.29
C PRO A 258 -2.03 -0.50 -0.55
N LEU A 259 -2.17 -0.56 0.78
CA LEU A 259 -1.59 -1.61 1.63
C LEU A 259 -2.55 -2.78 1.88
N SER A 260 -3.62 -2.90 1.11
CA SER A 260 -4.45 -4.10 1.18
C SER A 260 -3.63 -5.32 0.78
N HIS A 261 -4.02 -6.45 1.32
CA HIS A 261 -3.36 -7.72 1.10
C HIS A 261 -3.19 -8.08 -0.38
N ILE A 262 -4.25 -7.93 -1.16
CA ILE A 262 -4.22 -8.20 -2.61
C ILE A 262 -3.31 -7.23 -3.36
N ASN A 263 -3.26 -5.96 -2.95
CA ASN A 263 -2.36 -4.98 -3.57
C ASN A 263 -0.89 -5.32 -3.28
N LEU A 264 -0.59 -5.80 -2.07
CA LEU A 264 0.75 -6.30 -1.71
C LEU A 264 1.09 -7.59 -2.46
N LEU A 265 0.12 -8.51 -2.62
CA LEU A 265 0.31 -9.71 -3.44
C LEU A 265 0.55 -9.37 -4.91
N ALA A 266 -0.24 -8.46 -5.49
CA ALA A 266 -0.05 -8.01 -6.88
C ALA A 266 1.36 -7.44 -7.10
N LYS A 267 1.89 -6.67 -6.13
CA LYS A 267 3.29 -6.23 -6.14
C LYS A 267 4.26 -7.41 -6.08
N GLY A 268 4.06 -8.35 -5.16
CA GLY A 268 4.88 -9.55 -5.03
C GLY A 268 4.85 -10.46 -6.27
N TRP A 269 3.73 -10.50 -6.99
CA TRP A 269 3.57 -11.22 -8.24
C TRP A 269 4.11 -10.47 -9.46
N GLY A 270 4.43 -9.17 -9.32
CA GLY A 270 4.90 -8.32 -10.42
C GLY A 270 3.84 -8.08 -11.49
N ILE A 271 2.55 -8.09 -11.13
CA ILE A 271 1.43 -7.92 -12.07
C ILE A 271 0.87 -6.50 -12.03
N PRO A 272 0.33 -5.97 -13.15
CA PRO A 272 -0.35 -4.68 -13.17
C PRO A 272 -1.59 -4.71 -12.28
N ASN A 273 -1.73 -3.69 -11.44
CA ASN A 273 -2.89 -3.53 -10.55
C ASN A 273 -3.26 -2.06 -10.49
N VAL A 274 -4.48 -1.74 -10.89
CA VAL A 274 -4.95 -0.36 -11.00
C VAL A 274 -6.41 -0.21 -10.53
N TYR A 275 -6.73 0.97 -10.06
CA TYR A 275 -8.08 1.48 -10.00
C TYR A 275 -8.39 2.26 -11.28
N VAL A 276 -9.52 1.98 -11.91
CA VAL A 276 -10.06 2.72 -13.05
C VAL A 276 -11.55 2.93 -12.85
N LYS A 277 -11.96 4.19 -12.75
CA LYS A 277 -13.38 4.54 -12.62
C LYS A 277 -14.17 4.03 -13.83
N ASN A 278 -15.29 3.37 -13.58
CA ASN A 278 -16.15 2.79 -14.63
C ASN A 278 -15.45 1.76 -15.53
N ALA A 279 -14.43 1.06 -15.04
CA ALA A 279 -13.65 0.09 -15.83
C ALA A 279 -14.52 -0.96 -16.52
N GLN A 280 -15.60 -1.44 -15.88
CA GLN A 280 -16.48 -2.45 -16.46
C GLN A 280 -17.15 -1.95 -17.76
N GLU A 281 -17.60 -0.70 -17.78
CA GLU A 281 -18.21 -0.10 -18.98
C GLU A 281 -17.15 0.16 -20.06
N LEU A 282 -15.99 0.71 -19.65
CA LEU A 282 -14.90 1.05 -20.56
C LEU A 282 -14.29 -0.18 -21.22
N LEU A 283 -14.23 -1.30 -20.50
CA LEU A 283 -13.57 -2.53 -20.96
C LEU A 283 -14.55 -3.61 -21.46
N LYS A 284 -15.86 -3.34 -21.46
CA LYS A 284 -16.88 -4.29 -21.88
C LYS A 284 -16.63 -4.89 -23.28
N ALA A 285 -16.12 -4.10 -24.20
CA ALA A 285 -15.80 -4.55 -25.56
C ALA A 285 -14.57 -5.48 -25.62
N TYR A 286 -13.77 -5.50 -24.57
CA TYR A 286 -12.55 -6.32 -24.47
C TYR A 286 -12.76 -7.61 -23.69
N ASP A 287 -13.95 -7.84 -23.11
CA ASP A 287 -14.23 -9.04 -22.32
C ASP A 287 -13.98 -10.31 -23.14
N GLY A 288 -13.24 -11.25 -22.58
CA GLY A 288 -12.80 -12.46 -23.25
C GLY A 288 -11.61 -12.31 -24.20
N TRP A 289 -11.12 -11.10 -24.48
CA TRP A 289 -9.99 -10.88 -25.38
C TRP A 289 -8.64 -11.04 -24.67
N TRP A 290 -7.68 -11.62 -25.37
CA TRP A 290 -6.30 -11.58 -24.97
C TRP A 290 -5.71 -10.19 -25.23
N VAL A 291 -5.16 -9.56 -24.19
CA VAL A 291 -4.63 -8.21 -24.25
C VAL A 291 -3.27 -8.10 -23.56
N GLU A 292 -2.45 -7.18 -24.05
CA GLU A 292 -1.33 -6.63 -23.33
C GLU A 292 -1.85 -5.45 -22.48
N PHE A 293 -1.66 -5.54 -21.17
CA PHE A 293 -2.03 -4.51 -20.21
C PHE A 293 -0.78 -3.88 -19.63
N ASP A 294 -0.59 -2.59 -19.86
CA ASP A 294 0.54 -1.79 -19.38
C ASP A 294 -0.01 -0.75 -18.39
N ALA A 295 0.16 -1.01 -17.09
CA ALA A 295 -0.15 -0.07 -16.03
C ALA A 295 1.05 0.84 -15.80
N ARG A 296 0.87 2.14 -15.97
CA ARG A 296 1.86 3.18 -15.76
C ARG A 296 1.45 4.05 -14.58
N ARG A 297 2.33 4.92 -14.13
CA ARG A 297 2.05 5.76 -12.96
C ARG A 297 0.81 6.63 -13.13
N ASP A 298 0.61 7.20 -14.32
CA ASP A 298 -0.34 8.26 -14.58
C ASP A 298 -1.46 7.86 -15.55
N ASP A 299 -1.30 6.72 -16.23
CA ASP A 299 -2.27 6.18 -17.17
C ASP A 299 -2.11 4.66 -17.34
N TYR A 300 -2.90 4.07 -18.19
CA TYR A 300 -2.78 2.67 -18.59
C TYR A 300 -3.01 2.49 -20.09
N SER A 301 -2.53 1.38 -20.62
CA SER A 301 -2.78 0.98 -21.99
C SER A 301 -3.25 -0.45 -22.06
N ILE A 302 -4.32 -0.72 -22.78
CA ILE A 302 -4.83 -2.06 -23.09
C ILE A 302 -4.85 -2.20 -24.59
N LYS A 303 -4.11 -3.18 -25.11
CA LYS A 303 -4.00 -3.47 -26.53
C LYS A 303 -4.30 -4.94 -26.77
N ARG A 304 -4.97 -5.29 -27.85
CA ARG A 304 -5.14 -6.70 -28.25
C ARG A 304 -3.78 -7.33 -28.46
N ALA A 305 -3.56 -8.48 -27.83
CA ALA A 305 -2.33 -9.23 -28.02
C ALA A 305 -2.26 -9.82 -29.43
N ASP A 306 -1.13 -9.66 -30.08
CA ASP A 306 -0.86 -10.32 -31.36
C ASP A 306 -0.38 -11.76 -31.18
N ASN A 307 -0.24 -12.48 -32.27
CA ASN A 307 0.18 -13.88 -32.27
C ASN A 307 1.62 -14.04 -31.72
N ASP A 308 2.49 -13.07 -31.97
CA ASP A 308 3.89 -13.13 -31.53
C ASP A 308 3.98 -12.97 -30.03
N ALA A 309 3.24 -12.03 -29.45
CA ALA A 309 3.13 -11.82 -28.00
C ALA A 309 2.57 -13.08 -27.31
N LEU A 310 1.53 -13.71 -27.90
CA LEU A 310 0.94 -14.93 -27.38
C LEU A 310 1.89 -16.12 -27.45
N ASN A 311 2.65 -16.28 -28.55
CA ASN A 311 3.62 -17.35 -28.72
C ASN A 311 4.78 -17.20 -27.71
N GLU A 312 5.28 -15.98 -27.52
CA GLU A 312 6.34 -15.70 -26.55
C GLU A 312 5.84 -15.96 -25.11
N TYR A 313 4.61 -15.58 -24.80
CA TYR A 313 3.99 -15.86 -23.51
C TYR A 313 3.89 -17.37 -23.25
N GLN A 314 3.40 -18.15 -24.23
CA GLN A 314 3.32 -19.60 -24.12
C GLN A 314 4.69 -20.26 -23.98
N LYS A 315 5.71 -19.72 -24.64
CA LYS A 315 7.10 -20.20 -24.50
C LYS A 315 7.60 -19.98 -23.08
N ARG A 316 7.41 -18.80 -22.51
CA ARG A 316 7.78 -18.49 -21.11
C ARG A 316 7.06 -19.39 -20.10
N LEU A 317 5.80 -19.72 -20.33
CA LEU A 317 5.05 -20.64 -19.47
C LEU A 317 5.61 -22.07 -19.51
N LYS A 318 6.23 -22.48 -20.62
CA LYS A 318 6.86 -23.80 -20.78
C LYS A 318 8.29 -23.85 -20.23
N GLU A 319 8.95 -22.72 -20.07
CA GLU A 319 10.27 -22.66 -19.45
C GLU A 319 10.10 -23.06 -17.97
N ARG A 320 10.65 -24.24 -17.59
CA ARG A 320 10.61 -24.72 -16.21
C ARG A 320 11.39 -23.76 -15.33
N LEU A 321 10.71 -23.17 -14.36
CA LEU A 321 11.37 -22.51 -13.23
C LEU A 321 12.19 -23.56 -12.47
N ASP A 322 13.38 -23.18 -12.00
CA ASP A 322 14.14 -24.00 -11.05
C ASP A 322 13.26 -24.25 -9.82
N VAL A 323 13.06 -25.51 -9.44
CA VAL A 323 12.20 -25.88 -8.33
C VAL A 323 12.83 -25.44 -7.01
N MET A 324 12.20 -24.46 -6.35
CA MET A 324 12.66 -23.98 -5.05
C MET A 324 12.21 -24.92 -3.94
N LYS A 325 13.16 -25.34 -3.11
CA LYS A 325 12.92 -26.23 -1.96
C LYS A 325 13.14 -25.43 -0.67
N PRO A 326 12.06 -25.01 0.02
CA PRO A 326 12.20 -24.33 1.30
C PRO A 326 12.87 -25.21 2.34
N HIS A 327 13.76 -24.63 3.13
CA HIS A 327 14.46 -25.34 4.19
C HIS A 327 13.55 -25.58 5.40
N SER A 328 13.72 -26.74 6.03
CA SER A 328 13.01 -27.09 7.27
C SER A 328 13.85 -28.02 8.14
N ASP A 329 13.74 -27.86 9.46
CA ASP A 329 14.31 -28.74 10.46
C ASP A 329 13.19 -29.47 11.20
N LEU A 330 12.96 -30.72 10.84
CA LEU A 330 11.94 -31.57 11.47
C LEU A 330 12.47 -32.33 12.69
N SER A 331 13.71 -32.12 13.13
CA SER A 331 14.23 -32.70 14.37
C SER A 331 13.79 -31.95 15.62
N VAL A 332 13.31 -30.70 15.45
CA VAL A 332 12.87 -29.85 16.55
C VAL A 332 11.44 -30.19 16.95
N THR A 333 11.29 -30.83 18.12
CA THR A 333 9.99 -31.25 18.69
C THR A 333 9.49 -30.35 19.80
N LYS A 334 10.33 -29.45 20.33
CA LYS A 334 9.97 -28.56 21.44
C LYS A 334 8.90 -27.56 21.02
N ILE A 335 7.76 -27.55 21.72
CA ILE A 335 6.83 -26.42 21.66
C ILE A 335 7.47 -25.28 22.46
N ALA A 336 7.88 -24.21 21.78
CA ALA A 336 8.68 -23.14 22.36
C ALA A 336 7.88 -21.84 22.51
N ASN A 337 8.13 -21.08 23.60
CA ASN A 337 7.62 -19.72 23.73
C ASN A 337 8.26 -18.80 22.71
N LEU A 338 7.56 -17.75 22.31
CA LEU A 338 8.15 -16.70 21.43
C LEU A 338 9.46 -16.14 22.01
N SER A 339 9.53 -16.00 23.35
CA SER A 339 10.75 -15.52 24.03
C SER A 339 11.95 -16.46 23.95
N GLU A 340 11.76 -17.70 23.50
CA GLU A 340 12.84 -18.69 23.30
C GLU A 340 13.30 -18.74 21.83
N GLN A 341 12.61 -18.03 20.94
CA GLN A 341 12.88 -18.08 19.50
C GLN A 341 13.71 -16.88 19.04
N ARG A 342 14.48 -17.09 17.98
CA ARG A 342 15.30 -16.08 17.32
C ARG A 342 15.05 -16.12 15.80
N ALA A 343 15.55 -15.15 15.07
CA ALA A 343 15.45 -15.13 13.60
C ALA A 343 15.92 -16.44 12.94
N THR A 344 16.95 -17.10 13.53
CA THR A 344 17.46 -18.40 13.06
C THR A 344 16.49 -19.57 13.27
N SER A 345 15.48 -19.40 14.11
CA SER A 345 14.46 -20.43 14.40
C SER A 345 13.47 -20.64 13.26
N VAL A 346 13.55 -19.84 12.19
CA VAL A 346 12.66 -19.88 11.03
C VAL A 346 12.54 -21.27 10.40
N ILE A 347 13.61 -22.05 10.41
CA ILE A 347 13.65 -23.40 9.81
C ILE A 347 12.84 -24.45 10.58
N ALA A 348 12.39 -24.16 11.81
CA ALA A 348 11.60 -25.07 12.64
C ALA A 348 10.23 -24.49 13.03
N TYR A 349 10.13 -23.16 13.21
CA TYR A 349 8.93 -22.48 13.74
C TYR A 349 8.30 -21.51 12.73
N GLY A 350 8.88 -21.34 11.55
CA GLY A 350 8.40 -20.43 10.51
C GLY A 350 8.75 -18.96 10.76
N ALA A 351 8.60 -18.15 9.71
CA ALA A 351 9.08 -16.77 9.70
C ALA A 351 8.33 -15.87 10.70
N LYS A 352 7.02 -16.00 10.81
CA LYS A 352 6.20 -15.15 11.68
C LYS A 352 6.60 -15.30 13.16
N SER A 353 6.73 -16.53 13.63
CA SER A 353 7.13 -16.82 15.01
C SER A 353 8.58 -16.40 15.28
N ALA A 354 9.49 -16.70 14.38
CA ALA A 354 10.91 -16.35 14.50
C ALA A 354 11.15 -14.84 14.57
N ASN A 355 10.49 -14.07 13.71
CA ASN A 355 10.61 -12.62 13.68
C ASN A 355 10.05 -11.97 14.96
N LEU A 356 8.90 -12.43 15.46
CA LEU A 356 8.34 -11.95 16.72
C LEU A 356 9.25 -12.29 17.91
N GLY A 357 9.84 -13.48 17.91
CA GLY A 357 10.85 -13.89 18.92
C GLY A 357 12.06 -12.95 18.91
N GLU A 358 12.57 -12.58 17.75
CA GLU A 358 13.68 -11.64 17.62
C GLU A 358 13.32 -10.26 18.20
N LEU A 359 12.11 -9.76 17.96
CA LEU A 359 11.63 -8.50 18.53
C LEU A 359 11.54 -8.53 20.06
N ILE A 360 11.12 -9.66 20.67
CA ILE A 360 11.11 -9.83 22.13
C ILE A 360 12.53 -9.74 22.69
N HIS A 361 13.49 -10.40 22.03
CA HIS A 361 14.89 -10.36 22.45
C HIS A 361 15.53 -8.98 22.32
N ALA A 362 15.12 -8.19 21.35
CA ALA A 362 15.63 -6.84 21.14
C ALA A 362 15.25 -5.87 22.27
N ARG A 363 14.22 -6.17 23.09
CA ARG A 363 13.76 -5.39 24.25
C ARG A 363 13.58 -3.90 23.96
N ILE A 364 12.97 -3.59 22.83
CA ILE A 364 12.75 -2.22 22.38
C ILE A 364 11.59 -1.60 23.17
N PRO A 365 11.78 -0.39 23.77
CA PRO A 365 10.67 0.32 24.41
C PRO A 365 9.68 0.86 23.39
N GLY A 366 8.44 1.12 23.83
CA GLY A 366 7.42 1.79 23.03
C GLY A 366 6.38 0.86 22.41
N PHE A 367 6.64 -0.44 22.35
CA PHE A 367 5.65 -1.46 21.96
C PHE A 367 5.81 -2.75 22.76
N ALA A 368 4.81 -3.62 22.70
CA ALA A 368 4.87 -4.98 23.21
C ALA A 368 4.63 -5.98 22.08
N VAL A 369 5.13 -7.21 22.24
CA VAL A 369 4.75 -8.37 21.43
C VAL A 369 3.84 -9.21 22.30
N PRO A 370 2.59 -9.54 21.88
CA PRO A 370 1.73 -10.40 22.67
C PRO A 370 2.41 -11.76 22.93
N PRO A 371 2.34 -12.30 24.15
CA PRO A 371 2.96 -13.58 24.46
C PRO A 371 2.32 -14.72 23.66
N GLY A 372 3.08 -15.76 23.43
CA GLY A 372 2.64 -16.92 22.67
C GLY A 372 3.64 -18.06 22.69
N PHE A 373 3.19 -19.23 22.25
CA PHE A 373 4.04 -20.37 21.99
C PHE A 373 3.78 -20.95 20.60
N THR A 374 4.78 -21.60 20.02
CA THR A 374 4.69 -22.14 18.66
C THR A 374 4.84 -23.65 18.65
N ILE A 375 3.92 -24.30 17.94
CA ILE A 375 3.95 -25.71 17.60
C ILE A 375 4.82 -25.85 16.35
N PRO A 376 6.01 -26.53 16.40
CA PRO A 376 6.96 -26.57 15.30
C PRO A 376 6.51 -27.45 14.13
N PHE A 377 7.20 -27.35 13.00
CA PHE A 377 6.95 -28.11 11.77
C PHE A 377 6.87 -29.63 11.96
N PHE A 378 7.63 -30.16 12.92
CA PHE A 378 7.62 -31.59 13.26
C PHE A 378 6.19 -32.12 13.45
N TYR A 379 5.33 -31.40 14.15
CA TYR A 379 3.98 -31.89 14.46
C TYR A 379 3.03 -31.81 13.27
N TYR A 380 3.24 -30.90 12.33
CA TYR A 380 2.54 -30.91 11.06
C TYR A 380 2.89 -32.18 10.25
N ASP A 381 4.16 -32.49 10.13
CA ASP A 381 4.64 -33.68 9.44
C ASP A 381 4.17 -34.97 10.12
N GLN A 382 4.24 -35.04 11.47
CA GLN A 382 3.69 -36.15 12.26
C GLN A 382 2.19 -36.32 12.01
N PHE A 383 1.42 -35.23 12.03
CA PHE A 383 -0.02 -35.26 11.78
C PHE A 383 -0.36 -35.77 10.39
N LEU A 384 0.38 -35.38 9.35
CA LEU A 384 0.22 -35.91 8.00
C LEU A 384 0.40 -37.44 7.98
N ARG A 385 1.48 -37.95 8.56
CA ARG A 385 1.80 -39.38 8.54
C ARG A 385 0.81 -40.21 9.36
N GLU A 386 0.48 -39.76 10.58
CA GLU A 386 -0.45 -40.49 11.46
C GLU A 386 -1.87 -40.60 10.88
N ASN A 387 -2.27 -39.63 10.05
CA ASN A 387 -3.59 -39.60 9.39
C ASN A 387 -3.55 -40.03 7.91
N LYS A 388 -2.39 -40.48 7.39
CA LYS A 388 -2.17 -40.88 5.98
C LYS A 388 -2.48 -39.77 4.96
N LEU A 389 -2.37 -38.52 5.39
CA LEU A 389 -2.60 -37.37 4.53
C LEU A 389 -1.43 -37.16 3.57
N ASP A 390 -0.22 -37.55 3.93
CA ASP A 390 0.95 -37.57 3.06
C ASP A 390 0.74 -38.46 1.83
N ASP A 391 0.16 -39.66 1.99
CA ASP A 391 -0.21 -40.55 0.89
C ASP A 391 -1.29 -39.93 -0.02
N GLU A 392 -2.28 -39.27 0.58
CA GLU A 392 -3.37 -38.62 -0.17
C GLU A 392 -2.83 -37.40 -0.96
N ILE A 393 -2.00 -36.60 -0.33
CA ILE A 393 -1.32 -35.45 -0.97
C ILE A 393 -0.43 -35.94 -2.14
N TYR A 394 0.32 -37.03 -1.93
CA TYR A 394 1.12 -37.60 -3.00
C TYR A 394 0.27 -38.07 -4.17
N ARG A 395 -0.86 -38.74 -3.93
CA ARG A 395 -1.81 -39.15 -4.98
C ARG A 395 -2.38 -37.95 -5.71
N MET A 396 -2.79 -36.93 -4.98
CA MET A 396 -3.34 -35.69 -5.53
C MET A 396 -2.33 -35.00 -6.47
N LEU A 397 -1.09 -34.81 -6.02
CA LEU A 397 -0.08 -34.13 -6.82
C LEU A 397 0.34 -34.88 -8.08
N ASN A 398 0.13 -36.21 -8.14
CA ASN A 398 0.42 -37.06 -9.31
C ASN A 398 -0.84 -37.32 -10.19
N ASP A 399 -2.00 -36.83 -9.82
CA ASP A 399 -3.23 -36.94 -10.62
C ASP A 399 -3.19 -35.97 -11.80
N GLN A 400 -3.17 -36.50 -13.03
CA GLN A 400 -3.12 -35.71 -14.26
C GLN A 400 -4.32 -34.75 -14.40
N LYS A 401 -5.48 -35.15 -13.91
CA LYS A 401 -6.64 -34.27 -13.91
C LYS A 401 -6.48 -33.12 -12.93
N PHE A 402 -5.91 -33.37 -11.75
CA PHE A 402 -5.59 -32.33 -10.77
C PHE A 402 -4.58 -31.33 -11.35
N VAL A 403 -3.58 -31.78 -12.09
CA VAL A 403 -2.56 -30.91 -12.68
C VAL A 403 -3.14 -30.01 -13.78
N HIS A 404 -4.08 -30.51 -14.59
CA HIS A 404 -4.52 -29.81 -15.81
C HIS A 404 -5.90 -29.17 -15.72
N ASP A 405 -6.73 -29.52 -14.73
CA ASP A 405 -8.10 -29.03 -14.57
C ASP A 405 -8.24 -28.20 -13.28
N PRO A 406 -8.28 -26.85 -13.35
CA PRO A 406 -8.37 -25.97 -12.19
C PRO A 406 -9.64 -26.20 -11.34
N ALA A 407 -10.79 -26.52 -11.96
CA ALA A 407 -12.02 -26.79 -11.23
C ALA A 407 -11.94 -28.08 -10.41
N TYR A 408 -11.40 -29.14 -11.03
CA TYR A 408 -11.13 -30.39 -10.34
C TYR A 408 -10.10 -30.21 -9.22
N ARG A 409 -9.06 -29.42 -9.47
CA ARG A 409 -8.04 -29.07 -8.48
C ARG A 409 -8.64 -28.38 -7.26
N ARG A 410 -9.49 -27.39 -7.45
CA ARG A 410 -10.21 -26.69 -6.37
C ARG A 410 -11.04 -27.67 -5.52
N THR A 411 -11.77 -28.54 -6.19
CA THR A 411 -12.59 -29.58 -5.53
C THR A 411 -11.72 -30.56 -4.73
N TYR A 412 -10.60 -31.01 -5.31
CA TYR A 412 -9.70 -31.95 -4.63
C TYR A 412 -9.03 -31.31 -3.42
N LEU A 413 -8.51 -30.08 -3.56
CA LEU A 413 -7.93 -29.33 -2.45
C LEU A 413 -8.95 -29.11 -1.31
N THR A 414 -10.21 -28.87 -1.63
CA THR A 414 -11.29 -28.76 -0.63
C THR A 414 -11.53 -30.09 0.09
N LYS A 415 -11.49 -31.21 -0.65
CA LYS A 415 -11.56 -32.55 -0.06
C LYS A 415 -10.39 -32.79 0.91
N VAL A 416 -9.16 -32.56 0.50
CA VAL A 416 -7.96 -32.73 1.34
C VAL A 416 -8.05 -31.86 2.61
N ARG A 417 -8.46 -30.60 2.52
CA ARG A 417 -8.68 -29.76 3.70
C ARG A 417 -9.74 -30.33 4.63
N GLY A 418 -10.80 -30.91 4.11
CA GLY A 418 -11.81 -31.62 4.90
C GLY A 418 -11.24 -32.82 5.65
N GLU A 419 -10.29 -33.55 5.05
CA GLU A 419 -9.61 -34.68 5.70
C GLU A 419 -8.70 -34.20 6.87
N PHE A 420 -8.07 -33.03 6.77
CA PHE A 420 -7.37 -32.41 7.92
C PHE A 420 -8.32 -32.19 9.09
N GLN A 421 -9.54 -31.70 8.85
CA GLN A 421 -10.53 -31.45 9.91
C GLN A 421 -10.95 -32.75 10.60
N GLN A 422 -11.05 -33.84 9.85
CA GLN A 422 -11.41 -35.17 10.38
C GLN A 422 -10.23 -35.88 11.03
N GLY A 423 -9.00 -35.45 10.75
CA GLY A 423 -7.76 -36.03 11.27
C GLY A 423 -7.69 -35.98 12.81
N LYS A 424 -7.10 -36.99 13.40
CA LYS A 424 -6.91 -37.12 14.85
C LYS A 424 -5.58 -36.53 15.25
N LEU A 425 -5.60 -35.62 16.21
CA LEU A 425 -4.40 -35.07 16.79
C LEU A 425 -3.79 -36.10 17.76
N ASN A 426 -2.47 -36.26 17.72
CA ASN A 426 -1.75 -37.10 18.67
C ASN A 426 -2.12 -36.74 20.12
N ALA A 427 -2.39 -37.74 20.95
CA ALA A 427 -2.93 -37.55 22.32
C ALA A 427 -1.95 -36.81 23.25
N GLU A 428 -0.64 -37.02 23.08
CA GLU A 428 0.39 -36.34 23.86
C GLU A 428 0.51 -34.87 23.44
N LEU A 429 0.54 -34.62 22.15
CA LEU A 429 0.52 -33.27 21.62
C LEU A 429 -0.71 -32.51 22.09
N ARG A 430 -1.90 -33.11 21.98
CA ARG A 430 -3.16 -32.50 22.46
C ARG A 430 -3.08 -32.11 23.92
N ARG A 431 -2.60 -33.01 24.78
CA ARG A 431 -2.45 -32.76 26.25
C ARG A 431 -1.47 -31.61 26.49
N GLU A 432 -0.33 -31.59 25.81
CA GLU A 432 0.69 -30.57 26.02
C GLU A 432 0.18 -29.17 25.55
N ILE A 433 -0.49 -29.11 24.40
CA ILE A 433 -1.10 -27.85 23.90
C ILE A 433 -2.11 -27.32 24.92
N LEU A 434 -3.05 -28.16 25.38
CA LEU A 434 -4.09 -27.75 26.31
C LEU A 434 -3.53 -27.38 27.69
N ARG A 435 -2.54 -28.13 28.19
CA ARG A 435 -1.82 -27.80 29.43
C ARG A 435 -1.20 -26.41 29.36
N ARG A 436 -0.52 -26.09 28.28
CA ARG A 436 0.12 -24.78 28.07
C ARG A 436 -0.91 -23.67 27.93
N TRP A 437 -1.93 -23.88 27.10
CA TRP A 437 -2.97 -22.91 26.91
C TRP A 437 -3.69 -22.55 28.20
N HIS A 438 -4.12 -23.55 28.98
CA HIS A 438 -4.74 -23.33 30.27
C HIS A 438 -3.79 -22.67 31.29
N GLY A 439 -2.51 -23.02 31.26
CA GLY A 439 -1.52 -22.43 32.16
C GLY A 439 -1.13 -21.00 31.83
N GLU A 440 -1.06 -20.66 30.52
CA GLU A 440 -0.54 -19.37 30.08
C GLU A 440 -1.64 -18.35 29.70
N PHE A 441 -2.85 -18.84 29.28
CA PHE A 441 -3.90 -17.99 28.69
C PHE A 441 -5.30 -18.22 29.27
N SER A 442 -5.43 -18.81 30.42
CA SER A 442 -6.67 -19.30 31.05
C SER A 442 -7.79 -18.30 31.13
N ALA A 443 -8.35 -17.65 30.44
CA ALA A 443 -9.49 -16.73 30.33
C ALA A 443 -9.36 -15.74 29.15
N LYS A 444 -8.30 -15.85 28.37
CA LYS A 444 -8.04 -14.95 27.22
C LYS A 444 -8.35 -15.68 25.92
N GLY A 445 -8.96 -15.00 24.98
CA GLY A 445 -9.03 -15.50 23.62
C GLY A 445 -7.63 -15.51 22.99
N VAL A 446 -7.30 -16.57 22.26
CA VAL A 446 -6.02 -16.68 21.55
C VAL A 446 -6.25 -16.71 20.06
N PHE A 447 -5.22 -16.35 19.31
CA PHE A 447 -5.14 -16.59 17.86
C PHE A 447 -4.32 -17.84 17.60
N ALA A 448 -4.77 -18.69 16.67
CA ALA A 448 -3.92 -19.69 16.04
C ALA A 448 -3.48 -19.11 14.68
N ARG A 449 -2.18 -18.82 14.55
CA ARG A 449 -1.61 -18.11 13.39
C ARG A 449 -0.69 -19.02 12.59
N SER A 450 -0.82 -18.95 11.27
CA SER A 450 0.10 -19.62 10.36
C SER A 450 1.51 -19.06 10.48
N SER A 451 2.51 -19.94 10.51
CA SER A 451 3.92 -19.59 10.47
C SER A 451 4.66 -20.66 9.63
N THR A 452 4.92 -20.39 8.37
CA THR A 452 5.41 -21.40 7.42
C THR A 452 6.86 -21.12 6.99
N ASN A 453 7.52 -22.13 6.41
CA ASN A 453 8.82 -22.00 5.80
C ASN A 453 8.77 -21.40 4.37
N SER A 454 7.58 -21.07 3.86
CA SER A 454 7.39 -20.47 2.54
C SER A 454 6.83 -19.04 2.56
N GLU A 455 6.78 -18.40 3.72
CA GLU A 455 6.15 -17.07 3.85
C GLU A 455 7.04 -15.94 3.31
N ASP A 456 8.36 -16.03 3.53
CA ASP A 456 9.36 -14.99 3.20
C ASP A 456 10.49 -15.55 2.32
N LEU A 457 10.15 -16.19 1.20
CA LEU A 457 11.15 -16.70 0.25
C LEU A 457 11.60 -15.60 -0.73
N PRO A 458 12.80 -15.69 -1.29
CA PRO A 458 13.24 -14.80 -2.35
C PRO A 458 12.22 -14.77 -3.51
N ASN A 459 11.78 -13.59 -3.90
CA ASN A 459 10.80 -13.37 -4.98
C ASN A 459 9.42 -14.04 -4.78
N PHE A 460 9.10 -14.47 -3.57
CA PHE A 460 7.79 -15.02 -3.23
C PHE A 460 7.31 -14.47 -1.88
N SER A 461 6.12 -13.90 -1.87
CA SER A 461 5.42 -13.49 -0.66
C SER A 461 4.23 -14.40 -0.43
N GLY A 462 4.28 -15.15 0.68
CA GLY A 462 3.18 -16.01 1.13
C GLY A 462 2.12 -15.27 1.95
N ALA A 463 2.16 -13.95 1.96
CA ALA A 463 1.23 -13.14 2.73
C ALA A 463 -0.22 -13.44 2.37
N GLY A 464 -1.07 -13.70 3.40
CA GLY A 464 -2.50 -13.97 3.31
C GLY A 464 -2.93 -15.21 2.54
N LEU A 465 -1.98 -15.97 2.08
CA LEU A 465 -2.29 -17.26 1.45
C LEU A 465 -2.76 -18.30 2.47
N TYR A 466 -2.40 -18.10 3.74
CA TYR A 466 -2.63 -19.07 4.82
C TYR A 466 -3.61 -18.51 5.86
N THR A 467 -4.44 -19.38 6.41
CA THR A 467 -5.50 -19.02 7.36
C THR A 467 -4.95 -18.76 8.76
N SER A 468 -5.52 -17.77 9.45
CA SER A 468 -5.37 -17.54 10.90
C SER A 468 -6.74 -17.58 11.55
N MET A 469 -6.85 -18.21 12.73
CA MET A 469 -8.08 -18.37 13.47
C MET A 469 -8.10 -17.44 14.68
N PRO A 470 -9.01 -16.45 14.70
CA PRO A 470 -9.06 -15.44 15.76
C PRO A 470 -9.86 -15.89 16.98
N ASN A 471 -9.47 -15.40 18.16
CA ASN A 471 -10.24 -15.43 19.41
C ASN A 471 -10.80 -16.82 19.77
N LEU A 472 -9.93 -17.81 19.80
CA LEU A 472 -10.28 -19.17 20.23
C LEU A 472 -10.36 -19.20 21.77
N ARG A 473 -11.45 -19.74 22.33
CA ARG A 473 -11.78 -19.65 23.76
C ARG A 473 -12.09 -20.99 24.41
N THR A 474 -12.25 -22.06 23.65
CA THR A 474 -12.51 -23.40 24.15
C THR A 474 -11.47 -24.39 23.63
N ASP A 475 -11.32 -25.53 24.35
CA ASP A 475 -10.41 -26.61 23.93
C ASP A 475 -10.67 -27.06 22.52
N ASP A 476 -11.95 -27.26 22.17
CA ASP A 476 -12.34 -27.72 20.84
C ASP A 476 -12.07 -26.67 19.78
N GLN A 477 -12.38 -25.38 20.03
CA GLN A 477 -12.04 -24.29 19.11
C GLN A 477 -10.53 -24.22 18.88
N LEU A 478 -9.71 -24.38 19.91
CA LEU A 478 -8.26 -24.35 19.77
C LEU A 478 -7.74 -25.51 18.90
N ILE A 479 -8.20 -26.74 19.16
CA ILE A 479 -7.76 -27.92 18.43
C ILE A 479 -8.23 -27.85 16.97
N GLU A 480 -9.50 -27.50 16.73
CA GLU A 480 -10.02 -27.31 15.37
C GLU A 480 -9.32 -26.13 14.65
N GLY A 481 -9.01 -25.05 15.37
CA GLY A 481 -8.25 -23.94 14.85
C GLY A 481 -6.86 -24.34 14.39
N ILE A 482 -6.14 -25.16 15.14
CA ILE A 482 -4.83 -25.68 14.75
C ILE A 482 -4.94 -26.52 13.46
N LYS A 483 -5.92 -27.43 13.38
CA LYS A 483 -6.15 -28.25 12.17
C LYS A 483 -6.51 -27.37 10.97
N THR A 484 -7.30 -26.33 11.18
CA THR A 484 -7.65 -25.36 10.12
C THR A 484 -6.42 -24.61 9.61
N VAL A 485 -5.52 -24.17 10.50
CA VAL A 485 -4.26 -23.53 10.12
C VAL A 485 -3.39 -24.51 9.33
N TRP A 486 -3.24 -25.75 9.75
CA TRP A 486 -2.51 -26.77 9.02
C TRP A 486 -3.12 -27.06 7.64
N ALA A 487 -4.44 -27.20 7.56
CA ALA A 487 -5.16 -27.42 6.30
C ALA A 487 -4.95 -26.29 5.29
N SER A 488 -4.68 -25.06 5.77
CA SER A 488 -4.53 -23.89 4.92
C SER A 488 -3.29 -23.92 4.01
N VAL A 489 -2.33 -24.81 4.26
CA VAL A 489 -1.26 -25.12 3.30
C VAL A 489 -1.84 -25.51 1.93
N TRP A 490 -3.03 -26.14 1.95
CA TRP A 490 -3.74 -26.64 0.79
C TRP A 490 -4.92 -25.75 0.38
N ASN A 491 -4.92 -24.46 0.77
CA ASN A 491 -5.78 -23.47 0.15
C ASN A 491 -5.48 -23.37 -1.34
N TYR A 492 -6.52 -23.20 -2.15
CA TYR A 492 -6.38 -23.13 -3.61
C TYR A 492 -5.39 -22.01 -4.01
N GLU A 493 -5.56 -20.84 -3.43
CA GLU A 493 -4.72 -19.67 -3.69
C GLU A 493 -3.25 -19.92 -3.28
N ALA A 494 -3.04 -20.60 -2.17
CA ALA A 494 -1.70 -20.95 -1.69
C ALA A 494 -1.05 -21.98 -2.61
N TYR A 495 -1.81 -22.96 -3.09
CA TYR A 495 -1.33 -23.94 -4.07
C TYR A 495 -0.91 -23.27 -5.38
N GLU A 496 -1.82 -22.47 -5.99
CA GLU A 496 -1.56 -21.79 -7.27
C GLU A 496 -0.38 -20.81 -7.19
N ALA A 497 -0.26 -20.08 -6.09
CA ALA A 497 0.87 -19.17 -5.89
C ALA A 497 2.22 -19.91 -5.85
N ARG A 498 2.28 -21.03 -5.14
CA ARG A 498 3.49 -21.86 -5.06
C ARG A 498 3.81 -22.53 -6.39
N GLU A 499 2.79 -23.06 -7.08
CA GLU A 499 2.94 -23.66 -8.42
C GLU A 499 3.56 -22.66 -9.39
N ARG A 500 3.01 -21.45 -9.44
CA ARG A 500 3.53 -20.36 -10.28
C ARG A 500 4.97 -19.96 -9.93
N ALA A 501 5.30 -19.97 -8.65
CA ALA A 501 6.63 -19.61 -8.17
C ALA A 501 7.64 -20.76 -8.26
N GLY A 502 7.24 -21.94 -8.73
CA GLY A 502 8.09 -23.12 -8.80
C GLY A 502 8.53 -23.66 -7.44
N ILE A 503 7.67 -23.57 -6.43
CA ILE A 503 7.95 -24.02 -5.06
C ILE A 503 7.47 -25.45 -4.88
N GLU A 504 8.34 -26.33 -4.38
CA GLU A 504 8.01 -27.73 -4.14
C GLU A 504 6.98 -27.90 -3.03
N HIS A 505 5.76 -28.33 -3.39
CA HIS A 505 4.63 -28.45 -2.48
C HIS A 505 4.87 -29.39 -1.28
N THR A 506 5.60 -30.48 -1.51
CA THR A 506 5.91 -31.49 -0.48
C THR A 506 6.93 -31.03 0.55
N LYS A 507 7.57 -29.87 0.33
CA LYS A 507 8.56 -29.26 1.25
C LYS A 507 8.00 -28.07 2.03
N ILE A 508 6.69 -27.89 1.98
CA ILE A 508 6.00 -26.84 2.75
C ILE A 508 5.54 -27.42 4.08
N TYR A 509 5.97 -26.79 5.15
CA TYR A 509 5.60 -27.14 6.51
C TYR A 509 4.96 -25.93 7.22
N MET A 510 4.01 -26.23 8.10
CA MET A 510 3.23 -25.24 8.83
C MET A 510 3.42 -25.39 10.34
N ALA A 511 4.11 -24.45 10.94
CA ALA A 511 4.06 -24.24 12.38
C ALA A 511 2.82 -23.42 12.74
N VAL A 512 2.31 -23.61 13.95
CA VAL A 512 1.16 -22.85 14.45
C VAL A 512 1.57 -22.04 15.67
N LEU A 513 1.50 -20.71 15.53
CA LEU A 513 1.70 -19.80 16.65
C LEU A 513 0.37 -19.61 17.39
N ILE A 514 0.31 -20.07 18.64
CA ILE A 514 -0.77 -19.75 19.57
C ILE A 514 -0.37 -18.50 20.34
N GLN A 515 -1.08 -17.41 20.09
CA GLN A 515 -0.72 -16.09 20.60
C GLN A 515 -1.89 -15.42 21.31
N GLU A 516 -1.64 -14.72 22.42
CA GLU A 516 -2.66 -13.92 23.11
C GLU A 516 -3.35 -12.96 22.11
N GLY A 517 -4.68 -13.01 22.09
CA GLY A 517 -5.50 -12.14 21.25
C GLY A 517 -5.60 -10.73 21.83
N ILE A 518 -5.36 -9.73 21.01
CA ILE A 518 -5.56 -8.33 21.35
C ILE A 518 -6.88 -7.87 20.72
N ASN A 519 -7.89 -7.60 21.56
CA ASN A 519 -9.15 -6.99 21.10
C ASN A 519 -8.96 -5.48 20.93
N SER A 520 -8.34 -5.10 19.85
CA SER A 520 -7.82 -3.76 19.61
C SER A 520 -8.91 -2.69 19.45
N GLU A 521 -8.61 -1.48 19.90
CA GLU A 521 -9.38 -0.25 19.61
C GLU A 521 -9.13 0.22 18.18
N SER A 522 -7.89 0.11 17.74
CA SER A 522 -7.46 0.31 16.36
C SER A 522 -6.29 -0.62 16.01
N SER A 523 -6.13 -0.87 14.74
CA SER A 523 -5.08 -1.75 14.22
C SER A 523 -4.79 -1.45 12.76
N GLY A 524 -3.71 -1.97 12.25
CA GLY A 524 -3.35 -1.71 10.88
C GLY A 524 -2.02 -2.29 10.44
N VAL A 525 -1.55 -1.75 9.33
CA VAL A 525 -0.27 -2.09 8.70
C VAL A 525 0.60 -0.85 8.63
N MET A 526 1.88 -1.02 8.84
CA MET A 526 2.88 0.03 8.70
C MET A 526 4.03 -0.48 7.84
N ILE A 527 4.43 0.31 6.84
CA ILE A 527 5.63 0.06 6.03
C ILE A 527 6.67 1.13 6.37
N THR A 528 7.90 0.70 6.66
CA THR A 528 9.02 1.61 7.00
C THR A 528 9.71 2.21 5.77
N ALA A 529 8.99 2.35 4.68
CA ALA A 529 9.38 2.98 3.43
C ALA A 529 8.17 3.62 2.77
N ASP A 530 8.39 4.47 1.75
CA ASP A 530 7.31 4.89 0.87
C ASP A 530 7.04 3.79 -0.18
N PRO A 531 5.86 3.14 -0.15
CA PRO A 531 5.53 2.10 -1.12
C PRO A 531 5.29 2.61 -2.54
N PHE A 532 5.17 3.95 -2.74
CA PHE A 532 4.87 4.60 -4.02
C PHE A 532 6.05 5.39 -4.58
N ASN A 533 6.95 5.86 -3.70
CA ASN A 533 8.13 6.61 -4.10
C ASN A 533 9.39 6.01 -3.48
N ARG A 534 10.09 5.18 -4.26
CA ARG A 534 11.33 4.51 -3.83
C ARG A 534 12.49 5.48 -3.52
N GLU A 535 12.42 6.71 -4.00
CA GLU A 535 13.44 7.73 -3.76
C GLU A 535 13.24 8.40 -2.41
N ASP A 536 12.00 8.44 -1.89
CA ASP A 536 11.70 8.96 -0.55
C ASP A 536 11.98 7.88 0.52
N LYS A 537 13.23 7.85 0.97
CA LYS A 537 13.68 6.93 2.04
C LYS A 537 13.35 7.43 3.45
N ASP A 538 12.72 8.58 3.56
CA ASP A 538 12.42 9.25 4.84
C ASP A 538 10.90 9.25 5.14
N ALA A 539 10.18 8.29 4.63
CA ALA A 539 8.75 8.16 4.83
C ALA A 539 8.40 6.83 5.50
N ILE A 540 7.45 6.88 6.42
CA ILE A 540 6.80 5.72 7.02
C ILE A 540 5.34 5.79 6.68
N TYR A 541 4.83 4.77 6.03
CA TYR A 541 3.44 4.69 5.60
C TYR A 541 2.63 3.86 6.59
N ILE A 542 1.52 4.41 7.09
CA ILE A 542 0.66 3.76 8.08
C ILE A 542 -0.77 3.71 7.54
N SER A 543 -1.35 2.52 7.54
CA SER A 543 -2.77 2.30 7.25
C SER A 543 -3.46 1.80 8.52
N ALA A 544 -4.59 2.39 8.89
CA ALA A 544 -5.28 2.11 10.14
C ALA A 544 -6.80 1.99 9.98
N LYS A 545 -7.38 1.07 10.76
CA LYS A 545 -8.81 0.89 10.93
C LYS A 545 -9.16 0.74 12.40
N ARG A 546 -10.44 0.94 12.72
CA ARG A 546 -10.98 0.66 14.06
C ARG A 546 -11.16 -0.83 14.27
N GLY A 547 -10.96 -1.27 15.52
CA GLY A 547 -11.11 -2.66 15.92
C GLY A 547 -10.00 -3.56 15.38
N LEU A 548 -10.35 -4.80 15.05
CA LEU A 548 -9.40 -5.83 14.62
C LEU A 548 -8.92 -5.61 13.18
N GLY A 549 -7.62 -5.78 12.96
CA GLY A 549 -6.92 -5.49 11.71
C GLY A 549 -7.27 -6.35 10.49
N MET A 550 -8.06 -7.38 10.65
CA MET A 550 -8.42 -8.29 9.56
C MET A 550 -9.02 -7.55 8.36
N LYS A 551 -9.89 -6.57 8.59
CA LYS A 551 -10.46 -5.73 7.52
C LYS A 551 -9.44 -4.78 6.84
N VAL A 552 -8.35 -4.42 7.51
CA VAL A 552 -7.27 -3.61 6.89
C VAL A 552 -6.57 -4.44 5.84
N VAL A 553 -6.28 -5.68 6.19
CA VAL A 553 -5.59 -6.64 5.34
C VAL A 553 -6.48 -7.06 4.16
N GLU A 554 -7.79 -7.13 4.38
CA GLU A 554 -8.78 -7.53 3.37
C GLU A 554 -9.14 -6.43 2.36
N GLY A 555 -8.82 -5.15 2.65
CA GLY A 555 -9.01 -4.05 1.69
C GLY A 555 -10.46 -3.67 1.39
N GLN A 556 -11.43 -4.18 2.14
CA GLN A 556 -12.86 -4.05 1.84
C GLN A 556 -13.43 -2.63 1.92
N ARG A 557 -12.77 -1.72 2.65
CA ARG A 557 -13.16 -0.30 2.77
C ARG A 557 -11.93 0.59 2.92
N ILE A 558 -12.09 1.86 2.60
CA ILE A 558 -11.00 2.84 2.72
C ILE A 558 -10.59 2.97 4.19
N ALA A 559 -9.35 2.57 4.47
CA ALA A 559 -8.69 2.76 5.75
C ALA A 559 -8.16 4.20 5.88
N GLU A 560 -7.96 4.68 7.09
CA GLU A 560 -7.16 5.87 7.29
C GLU A 560 -5.72 5.61 6.87
N GLN A 561 -5.16 6.50 6.04
CA GLN A 561 -3.80 6.40 5.54
C GLN A 561 -3.02 7.64 5.92
N VAL A 562 -1.86 7.44 6.48
CA VAL A 562 -1.00 8.50 6.99
C VAL A 562 0.44 8.23 6.56
N VAL A 563 1.12 9.28 6.11
CA VAL A 563 2.57 9.26 5.91
C VAL A 563 3.21 10.08 7.01
N PHE A 564 4.15 9.49 7.72
CA PHE A 564 5.00 10.21 8.66
C PHE A 564 6.40 10.40 8.07
N ARG A 565 6.92 11.62 8.16
CA ARG A 565 8.29 11.95 7.74
C ARG A 565 9.16 12.32 8.95
N PRO A 566 10.07 11.44 9.38
CA PRO A 566 10.91 11.63 10.56
C PRO A 566 11.70 12.93 10.57
N ARG A 567 12.34 13.31 9.46
CA ARG A 567 13.17 14.54 9.39
C ARG A 567 12.40 15.82 9.67
N GLY A 568 11.14 15.88 9.26
CA GLY A 568 10.28 17.04 9.50
C GLY A 568 9.36 16.87 10.70
N ASN A 569 9.36 15.71 11.37
CA ASN A 569 8.37 15.31 12.39
C ASN A 569 6.94 15.56 11.93
N ALA A 570 6.68 15.35 10.62
CA ALA A 570 5.45 15.72 9.94
C ALA A 570 4.52 14.54 9.76
N VAL A 571 3.25 14.74 10.07
CA VAL A 571 2.15 13.79 9.85
C VAL A 571 1.32 14.31 8.68
N GLN A 572 1.31 13.58 7.58
CA GLN A 572 0.48 13.87 6.40
C GLN A 572 -0.64 12.84 6.30
N VAL A 573 -1.87 13.30 6.39
CA VAL A 573 -3.06 12.45 6.19
C VAL A 573 -3.35 12.36 4.70
N LEU A 574 -3.35 11.15 4.16
CA LEU A 574 -3.69 10.88 2.77
C LEU A 574 -5.19 10.63 2.62
N THR A 575 -5.75 9.75 3.47
CA THR A 575 -7.19 9.44 3.48
C THR A 575 -7.69 9.30 4.90
N ARG A 576 -8.98 9.55 5.11
CA ARG A 576 -9.70 9.24 6.36
C ARG A 576 -10.46 7.93 6.21
N SER A 577 -10.70 7.27 7.34
CA SER A 577 -11.49 6.05 7.37
C SER A 577 -12.93 6.31 6.90
N GLU A 578 -13.46 5.39 6.09
CA GLU A 578 -14.88 5.36 5.66
C GLU A 578 -15.61 4.17 6.25
N GLU A 579 -15.15 3.70 7.41
CA GLU A 579 -15.78 2.59 8.09
C GLU A 579 -17.12 3.01 8.73
N ASP A 580 -18.12 2.15 8.59
CA ASP A 580 -19.41 2.21 9.27
C ASP A 580 -19.58 1.06 10.26
N SER A 581 -18.58 0.18 10.37
CA SER A 581 -18.54 -0.97 11.28
C SER A 581 -17.11 -1.33 11.65
N LEU A 582 -16.91 -1.96 12.79
CA LEU A 582 -15.64 -2.52 13.22
C LEU A 582 -15.78 -4.00 13.61
N LEU A 583 -14.67 -4.74 13.53
CA LEU A 583 -14.59 -6.10 14.04
C LEU A 583 -14.08 -6.10 15.47
N THR A 584 -14.72 -6.91 16.31
CA THR A 584 -14.33 -7.11 17.71
C THR A 584 -14.47 -8.58 18.08
N PHE A 585 -13.92 -8.99 19.22
CA PHE A 585 -14.09 -10.35 19.72
C PHE A 585 -15.54 -10.64 20.08
N ASP A 586 -16.03 -11.83 19.70
CA ASP A 586 -17.24 -12.40 20.28
C ASP A 586 -16.91 -13.12 21.60
N GLU A 587 -17.80 -13.04 22.57
CA GLU A 587 -17.61 -13.67 23.88
C GLU A 587 -17.58 -15.21 23.81
N ARG A 588 -18.20 -15.80 22.81
CA ARG A 588 -18.23 -17.25 22.57
C ARG A 588 -17.05 -17.76 21.74
N GLY A 589 -16.15 -16.87 21.35
CA GLY A 589 -15.06 -17.15 20.42
C GLY A 589 -15.35 -16.66 19.01
N GLY A 590 -14.30 -16.49 18.21
CA GLY A 590 -14.38 -15.84 16.91
C GLY A 590 -14.56 -14.33 17.01
N ILE A 591 -15.03 -13.73 15.93
CA ILE A 591 -15.20 -12.28 15.79
C ILE A 591 -16.64 -11.95 15.43
N ARG A 592 -17.05 -10.75 15.80
CA ARG A 592 -18.33 -10.16 15.40
C ARG A 592 -18.14 -8.75 14.86
N GLU A 593 -19.01 -8.35 13.99
CA GLU A 593 -19.06 -7.00 13.44
C GLU A 593 -20.06 -6.16 14.24
N ILE A 594 -19.65 -4.94 14.61
CA ILE A 594 -20.53 -3.98 15.26
C ILE A 594 -20.54 -2.66 14.48
N PRO A 595 -21.72 -2.01 14.31
CA PRO A 595 -21.80 -0.74 13.63
C PRO A 595 -21.13 0.36 14.45
N ILE A 596 -20.51 1.31 13.75
CA ILE A 596 -19.94 2.53 14.33
C ILE A 596 -20.50 3.76 13.63
N SER A 597 -20.58 4.88 14.35
CA SER A 597 -21.04 6.14 13.78
C SER A 597 -19.99 7.24 13.95
N GLY A 598 -19.75 7.99 12.93
CA GLY A 598 -19.39 9.41 12.92
C GLY A 598 -17.92 9.78 12.80
N GLU A 599 -17.00 9.24 13.54
CA GLU A 599 -15.61 9.71 13.48
C GLU A 599 -14.80 9.06 12.38
N ARG A 600 -14.22 9.88 11.51
CA ARG A 600 -13.36 9.41 10.41
C ARG A 600 -11.89 9.28 10.81
N MET A 601 -11.47 9.93 11.90
CA MET A 601 -10.11 9.87 12.42
C MET A 601 -9.92 8.61 13.27
N VAL A 602 -8.97 7.77 12.92
CA VAL A 602 -8.60 6.55 13.65
C VAL A 602 -7.39 6.78 14.54
N LEU A 603 -6.41 7.54 14.04
CA LEU A 603 -5.14 7.79 14.72
C LEU A 603 -4.99 9.26 15.10
N THR A 604 -4.52 9.50 16.33
CA THR A 604 -4.00 10.81 16.73
C THR A 604 -2.54 10.96 16.28
N ASP A 605 -2.08 12.19 16.13
CA ASP A 605 -0.69 12.54 15.82
C ASP A 605 0.31 11.85 16.79
N GLU A 606 -0.06 11.75 18.06
CA GLU A 606 0.78 11.08 19.08
C GLU A 606 0.94 9.60 18.77
N VAL A 607 -0.16 8.91 18.46
CA VAL A 607 -0.12 7.47 18.12
C VAL A 607 0.66 7.25 16.83
N VAL A 608 0.49 8.11 15.83
CA VAL A 608 1.27 8.06 14.57
C VAL A 608 2.78 8.15 14.85
N ARG A 609 3.21 9.12 15.66
CA ARG A 609 4.63 9.27 16.02
C ARG A 609 5.17 8.08 16.79
N ARG A 610 4.37 7.53 17.70
CA ARG A 610 4.76 6.32 18.49
C ARG A 610 4.88 5.09 17.60
N LEU A 611 3.96 4.90 16.66
CA LEU A 611 4.02 3.83 15.66
C LEU A 611 5.26 3.99 14.78
N ALA A 612 5.51 5.19 14.28
CA ALA A 612 6.67 5.46 13.45
C ALA A 612 7.99 5.19 14.19
N ALA A 613 8.10 5.63 15.45
CA ALA A 613 9.27 5.33 16.28
C ALA A 613 9.45 3.82 16.51
N ALA A 614 8.36 3.08 16.71
CA ALA A 614 8.40 1.62 16.79
C ALA A 614 8.89 1.00 15.47
N GLY A 615 8.38 1.45 14.33
CA GLY A 615 8.79 1.00 13.00
C GLY A 615 10.28 1.22 12.72
N GLU A 616 10.80 2.40 13.00
CA GLU A 616 12.23 2.72 12.89
C GLU A 616 13.10 1.80 13.76
N ASN A 617 12.67 1.53 14.97
CA ASN A 617 13.39 0.64 15.87
C ASN A 617 13.36 -0.81 15.36
N ILE A 618 12.22 -1.28 14.87
CA ILE A 618 12.08 -2.63 14.28
C ILE A 618 12.98 -2.75 13.04
N LYS A 619 12.99 -1.76 12.16
CA LYS A 619 13.87 -1.71 10.99
C LYS A 619 15.34 -1.87 11.39
N ARG A 620 15.79 -1.26 12.50
CA ARG A 620 17.17 -1.42 13.01
C ARG A 620 17.45 -2.84 13.50
N VAL A 621 16.49 -3.52 14.14
CA VAL A 621 16.63 -4.94 14.54
C VAL A 621 16.89 -5.82 13.33
N PHE A 622 16.22 -5.53 12.22
CA PHE A 622 16.38 -6.28 10.97
C PHE A 622 17.41 -5.64 10.01
N HIS A 623 18.49 -5.07 10.60
CA HIS A 623 19.68 -4.59 9.88
C HIS A 623 19.40 -3.49 8.84
N GLY A 624 18.42 -2.63 9.10
CA GLY A 624 18.05 -1.51 8.23
C GLY A 624 17.20 -1.91 7.01
N LYS A 625 16.78 -3.17 6.92
CA LYS A 625 15.83 -3.60 5.88
C LYS A 625 14.45 -3.05 6.20
N ASP A 626 13.80 -2.51 5.18
CA ASP A 626 12.43 -2.04 5.31
C ASP A 626 11.50 -3.17 5.74
N GLN A 627 10.52 -2.82 6.56
CA GLN A 627 9.61 -3.77 7.20
C GLN A 627 8.17 -3.49 6.83
N ASP A 628 7.42 -4.57 6.68
CA ASP A 628 5.96 -4.62 6.67
C ASP A 628 5.52 -5.15 8.03
N ILE A 629 4.82 -4.30 8.79
CA ILE A 629 4.53 -4.49 10.22
C ILE A 629 3.02 -4.44 10.44
N GLU A 630 2.46 -5.53 10.98
CA GLU A 630 1.09 -5.51 11.51
C GLU A 630 1.11 -5.09 12.99
N TRP A 631 0.26 -4.15 13.32
CA TRP A 631 0.17 -3.60 14.67
C TRP A 631 -1.28 -3.54 15.18
N ALA A 632 -1.43 -3.53 16.50
CA ALA A 632 -2.68 -3.29 17.21
C ALA A 632 -2.45 -2.25 18.32
N TYR A 633 -3.48 -1.45 18.61
CA TYR A 633 -3.47 -0.47 19.68
C TYR A 633 -4.63 -0.73 20.63
N MET A 634 -4.33 -0.78 21.90
CA MET A 634 -5.32 -1.02 22.95
C MET A 634 -4.87 -0.35 24.25
N ARG A 635 -5.74 0.48 24.86
CA ARG A 635 -5.53 1.13 26.18
C ARG A 635 -4.16 1.83 26.29
N GLY A 636 -3.80 2.60 25.27
CA GLY A 636 -2.53 3.34 25.25
C GLY A 636 -1.30 2.51 24.92
N GLN A 637 -1.41 1.20 24.70
CA GLN A 637 -0.29 0.30 24.35
C GLN A 637 -0.33 -0.10 22.89
N ILE A 638 0.82 0.02 22.22
CA ILE A 638 1.06 -0.52 20.89
C ILE A 638 1.52 -1.97 21.02
N TYR A 639 0.93 -2.85 20.22
CA TYR A 639 1.32 -4.24 20.09
C TYR A 639 1.77 -4.51 18.67
N ILE A 640 2.92 -5.15 18.51
CA ILE A 640 3.39 -5.65 17.21
C ILE A 640 3.00 -7.12 17.12
N VAL A 641 2.16 -7.43 16.15
CA VAL A 641 1.62 -8.77 15.95
C VAL A 641 2.27 -9.51 14.78
N GLN A 642 2.94 -8.80 13.88
CA GLN A 642 3.76 -9.38 12.81
C GLN A 642 4.80 -8.37 12.34
N SER A 643 5.98 -8.85 11.94
CA SER A 643 6.98 -8.06 11.19
C SER A 643 7.68 -8.97 10.19
N ARG A 644 7.84 -8.48 8.97
CA ARG A 644 8.56 -9.17 7.90
C ARG A 644 9.27 -8.16 7.00
N PRO A 645 10.30 -8.59 6.25
CA PRO A 645 10.92 -7.73 5.25
C PRO A 645 9.89 -7.22 4.24
N TYR A 646 9.89 -5.92 3.98
CA TYR A 646 9.11 -5.34 2.91
C TYR A 646 9.77 -5.63 1.56
N ILE A 647 9.07 -6.31 0.68
CA ILE A 647 9.53 -6.59 -0.69
C ILE A 647 8.96 -5.49 -1.58
N ALA A 648 9.79 -4.51 -1.94
CA ALA A 648 9.41 -3.55 -2.97
C ALA A 648 9.32 -4.31 -4.30
N GLY A 649 8.14 -4.35 -4.92
CA GLY A 649 7.94 -4.96 -6.24
C GLY A 649 8.97 -4.44 -7.25
N GLY A 650 9.47 -5.31 -8.12
CA GLY A 650 10.52 -5.04 -9.12
C GLY A 650 10.11 -4.02 -10.17
#